data_64a87e96f85653476b41afe6128b6182
#
_entry.id   64a87e96f85653476b41afe6128b6182
#
_cell.length_a   1.000
_cell.length_b   1.000
_cell.length_c   1.000
_cell.angle_alpha   90.00
_cell.angle_beta   90.00
_cell.angle_gamma   90.00
#
_symmetry.space_group_name_H-M   'P 1'
#
loop_
_entity.id
_entity.type
_entity.pdbx_description
1 polymer ?
#
loop_
_entity_poly.entity_id
_entity_poly.type
_entity_poly.pdbx_seq_one_letter_code
_entity_poly.pdbx_strand_id
1 'polypeptide(L)'
;MKGGIVGRHLLFERLGRAGRITEVSAPAGSGKTILLRSWIDEAGLVEHAALVSVQGEQRDPQRFWISVADALRDTRAGSALVRPLTAAPDLDGWAVVERLLADLGSLQDRIWLVIDDLHELGSAEALRQLELLLMRAPAELRFLLVTRHDLRLGLHRLRLEGELTEIRAANLRFTLDEARALLEAAGVQLSESALALVHERTEGWAAGLRLAALSLVRHPDPERFAAEFSGSERTVAEYLLAEVLERQPERVRRLLLRTSVLERVNGPLADLLTGGSGGEGILQDLEQAGAFVISLGPHRSWFRYHRLFADLLQLELRRTEPAELPALHGGAARWYAGHGYPVEAVRHAQAARDWDLAARLLSDHWVDLELNGQAATARQLLTAFPARVAAADAELTALMAAGELTRGSLGEAERQLALAIQRSESVPADRRGHFQVMLTVLRLSLARQRSDLRAVAGEADRLLAAVEAPDTAQLGLGEDLRALALISLGVAEIWALRFADADRHLEEGVALARRIQRPYLELTGLAQGSLLAVFRSYQLGAQRSRQAIDLAERHGWSEEPITGIAYGQLGGALLAQGRLEEAGGWLGLAERTLRADTEPAAGMMLHYARGGLEMTRGRYEEALVAFRTAERLAELLARPNPVETRMRLFVLLALLGADELDRVDAALAEMDPHDRESGETRTILAALRLAQDDPEAAAEALAPVLEGSAPVASSASWLVLAFLLEAMARDALGDQAAAGRALEHALYLAEPDGVLWPFLYHPAPGLMERHTRRPTSHAVLVSEILDILAPVGPGGHGGAGSPPVSRGGLGRIAPPEKTLHEPLSDSETRVLRYLPTNLSAPELAGELHLSVNTIRTHMRHLYQKLGAHRRAEAVDRARSLGLLAPSPRRP
;
A
#
# COMPACT_ATOMS: atom_id res chain seq x y z
N MET A 1 -21.77 -31.85 25.69
CA MET A 1 -21.77 -30.99 24.48
C MET A 1 -20.65 -31.40 23.56
N LYS A 2 -20.91 -32.30 22.58
CA LYS A 2 -19.96 -32.65 21.51
C LYS A 2 -20.23 -31.67 20.35
N GLY A 3 -19.83 -30.43 20.47
CA GLY A 3 -20.07 -29.45 19.44
C GLY A 3 -18.91 -28.47 19.34
N GLY A 4 -18.24 -28.42 18.22
CA GLY A 4 -17.40 -27.32 17.83
C GLY A 4 -15.90 -27.51 17.99
N ILE A 5 -15.36 -28.72 17.77
CA ILE A 5 -13.92 -28.88 17.55
C ILE A 5 -13.67 -28.66 16.05
N VAL A 6 -12.89 -27.65 15.72
CA VAL A 6 -12.48 -27.34 14.34
C VAL A 6 -11.22 -28.14 14.01
N GLY A 7 -11.26 -28.90 12.90
CA GLY A 7 -10.09 -29.63 12.42
C GLY A 7 -8.99 -28.66 11.95
N ARG A 8 -7.79 -28.81 12.51
CA ARG A 8 -6.63 -27.97 12.20
C ARG A 8 -5.63 -28.72 11.33
N HIS A 9 -6.05 -29.12 10.14
CA HIS A 9 -5.32 -30.02 9.26
C HIS A 9 -3.87 -29.61 9.00
N LEU A 10 -3.57 -28.33 8.79
CA LEU A 10 -2.19 -27.85 8.59
C LEU A 10 -1.30 -28.10 9.82
N LEU A 11 -1.84 -27.93 11.02
CA LEU A 11 -1.11 -28.23 12.27
C LEU A 11 -0.99 -29.73 12.48
N PHE A 12 -1.99 -30.51 12.13
CA PHE A 12 -1.94 -31.97 12.18
C PHE A 12 -0.87 -32.53 11.25
N GLU A 13 -0.78 -32.03 10.03
CA GLU A 13 0.31 -32.39 9.12
C GLU A 13 1.69 -32.02 9.68
N ARG A 14 1.80 -30.84 10.30
CA ARG A 14 3.04 -30.38 10.91
C ARG A 14 3.45 -31.25 12.08
N LEU A 15 2.51 -31.66 12.93
CA LEU A 15 2.74 -32.61 14.04
C LEU A 15 3.14 -33.98 13.50
N GLY A 16 2.49 -34.48 12.44
CA GLY A 16 2.79 -35.78 11.83
C GLY A 16 4.17 -35.84 11.17
N ARG A 17 4.67 -34.72 10.63
CA ARG A 17 6.01 -34.58 10.02
C ARG A 17 7.07 -34.10 11.00
N ALA A 18 6.69 -33.86 12.27
CA ALA A 18 7.60 -33.30 13.27
C ALA A 18 8.83 -34.17 13.53
N GLY A 19 9.89 -33.53 13.98
CA GLY A 19 11.10 -34.19 14.45
C GLY A 19 10.85 -35.11 15.67
N ARG A 20 11.90 -35.66 16.24
CA ARG A 20 11.79 -36.55 17.39
C ARG A 20 11.21 -35.85 18.61
N ILE A 21 11.48 -34.56 18.76
CA ILE A 21 10.98 -33.74 19.86
C ILE A 21 10.15 -32.57 19.27
N THR A 22 8.94 -32.39 19.79
CA THR A 22 8.06 -31.26 19.47
C THR A 22 7.76 -30.48 20.72
N GLU A 23 8.05 -29.17 20.70
CA GLU A 23 7.68 -28.22 21.73
C GLU A 23 6.51 -27.37 21.28
N VAL A 24 5.42 -27.37 22.04
CA VAL A 24 4.24 -26.52 21.83
C VAL A 24 4.16 -25.49 22.96
N SER A 25 4.64 -24.27 22.69
CA SER A 25 4.67 -23.18 23.67
C SER A 25 3.71 -22.06 23.28
N ALA A 26 2.68 -21.81 24.10
CA ALA A 26 1.71 -20.74 23.86
C ALA A 26 0.92 -20.39 25.14
N PRO A 27 0.36 -19.16 25.23
CA PRO A 27 -0.43 -18.71 26.37
C PRO A 27 -1.60 -19.61 26.75
N ALA A 28 -2.21 -19.33 27.92
CA ALA A 28 -3.47 -19.95 28.30
C ALA A 28 -4.56 -19.72 27.24
N GLY A 29 -5.44 -20.68 27.06
CA GLY A 29 -6.56 -20.55 26.13
C GLY A 29 -6.19 -20.62 24.63
N SER A 30 -4.93 -20.91 24.27
CA SER A 30 -4.49 -21.07 22.86
C SER A 30 -4.95 -22.38 22.20
N GLY A 31 -5.63 -23.24 22.93
CA GLY A 31 -6.19 -24.48 22.40
C GLY A 31 -5.20 -25.66 22.33
N LYS A 32 -4.04 -25.58 23.00
CA LYS A 32 -2.97 -26.61 22.97
C LYS A 32 -3.49 -28.03 23.27
N THR A 33 -4.11 -28.22 24.42
CA THR A 33 -4.62 -29.52 24.86
C THR A 33 -5.70 -30.07 23.91
N ILE A 34 -6.57 -29.20 23.38
CA ILE A 34 -7.60 -29.61 22.40
C ILE A 34 -6.95 -30.04 21.10
N LEU A 35 -5.98 -29.26 20.60
CA LEU A 35 -5.22 -29.60 19.39
C LEU A 35 -4.58 -30.99 19.50
N LEU A 36 -3.93 -31.28 20.62
CA LEU A 36 -3.24 -32.54 20.83
C LEU A 36 -4.20 -33.73 20.88
N ARG A 37 -5.27 -33.61 21.66
CA ARG A 37 -6.28 -34.67 21.75
C ARG A 37 -6.90 -34.93 20.39
N SER A 38 -7.28 -33.87 19.66
CA SER A 38 -7.85 -34.01 18.33
C SER A 38 -6.87 -34.65 17.33
N TRP A 39 -5.60 -34.29 17.41
CA TRP A 39 -4.57 -34.86 16.55
C TRP A 39 -4.30 -36.35 16.87
N ILE A 40 -4.21 -36.73 18.17
CA ILE A 40 -4.05 -38.12 18.59
C ILE A 40 -5.21 -38.99 18.09
N ASP A 41 -6.44 -38.49 18.22
CA ASP A 41 -7.63 -39.19 17.77
C ASP A 41 -7.68 -39.34 16.24
N GLU A 42 -7.41 -38.24 15.49
CA GLU A 42 -7.44 -38.26 14.02
C GLU A 42 -6.31 -39.08 13.41
N ALA A 43 -5.12 -39.02 14.01
CA ALA A 43 -3.97 -39.79 13.56
C ALA A 43 -4.02 -41.28 14.00
N GLY A 44 -5.03 -41.70 14.74
CA GLY A 44 -5.18 -43.07 15.24
C GLY A 44 -4.07 -43.50 16.22
N LEU A 45 -3.55 -42.53 16.98
CA LEU A 45 -2.40 -42.78 17.88
C LEU A 45 -2.79 -43.13 19.32
N VAL A 46 -4.05 -43.38 19.62
CA VAL A 46 -4.55 -43.62 20.99
C VAL A 46 -3.80 -44.76 21.71
N GLU A 47 -3.49 -45.86 21.01
CA GLU A 47 -2.71 -46.98 21.57
C GLU A 47 -1.19 -46.76 21.55
N HIS A 48 -0.73 -45.68 20.92
CA HIS A 48 0.68 -45.33 20.74
C HIS A 48 1.12 -44.03 21.47
N ALA A 49 0.21 -43.36 22.16
CA ALA A 49 0.45 -42.14 22.86
C ALA A 49 0.33 -42.30 24.37
N ALA A 50 1.45 -42.12 25.08
CA ALA A 50 1.54 -42.01 26.53
C ALA A 50 1.28 -40.58 26.94
N LEU A 51 0.10 -40.30 27.52
CA LEU A 51 -0.31 -38.95 27.89
C LEU A 51 -0.11 -38.70 29.38
N VAL A 52 0.69 -37.69 29.71
CA VAL A 52 0.95 -37.22 31.08
C VAL A 52 0.52 -35.77 31.21
N SER A 53 -0.32 -35.44 32.18
CA SER A 53 -0.69 -34.05 32.47
C SER A 53 -0.11 -33.66 33.82
N VAL A 54 0.72 -32.62 33.88
CA VAL A 54 1.38 -32.18 35.10
C VAL A 54 0.46 -31.27 35.92
N GLN A 55 -0.48 -31.92 36.65
CA GLN A 55 -1.46 -31.20 37.49
C GLN A 55 -1.59 -31.85 38.84
N GLY A 56 -1.95 -31.07 39.88
CA GLY A 56 -2.19 -31.59 41.21
C GLY A 56 -0.96 -32.32 41.77
N GLU A 57 -1.05 -33.64 42.02
CA GLU A 57 -0.01 -34.46 42.61
C GLU A 57 1.18 -34.70 41.66
N GLN A 58 1.02 -34.61 40.35
CA GLN A 58 2.09 -34.78 39.36
C GLN A 58 3.10 -33.60 39.33
N ARG A 59 2.86 -32.54 40.10
CA ARG A 59 3.84 -31.47 40.32
C ARG A 59 5.01 -31.94 41.21
N ASP A 60 4.80 -32.99 41.98
CA ASP A 60 5.84 -33.66 42.74
C ASP A 60 6.72 -34.50 41.80
N PRO A 61 8.05 -34.39 41.84
CA PRO A 61 8.96 -35.12 40.95
C PRO A 61 8.81 -36.64 40.95
N GLN A 62 8.56 -37.25 42.09
CA GLN A 62 8.38 -38.70 42.18
C GLN A 62 7.08 -39.15 41.53
N ARG A 63 6.01 -38.43 41.82
CA ARG A 63 4.68 -38.66 41.19
C ARG A 63 4.72 -38.44 39.69
N PHE A 64 5.45 -37.41 39.23
CA PHE A 64 5.66 -37.16 37.80
C PHE A 64 6.29 -38.36 37.11
N TRP A 65 7.42 -38.91 37.66
CA TRP A 65 8.10 -40.05 37.02
C TRP A 65 7.29 -41.34 37.10
N ILE A 66 6.53 -41.57 38.15
CA ILE A 66 5.59 -42.70 38.21
C ILE A 66 4.55 -42.56 37.12
N SER A 67 3.95 -41.38 36.96
CA SER A 67 2.94 -41.11 35.92
C SER A 67 3.53 -41.28 34.51
N VAL A 68 4.78 -40.89 34.25
CA VAL A 68 5.48 -41.11 32.98
C VAL A 68 5.63 -42.62 32.70
N ALA A 69 6.09 -43.40 33.69
CA ALA A 69 6.27 -44.84 33.54
C ALA A 69 4.93 -45.56 33.30
N ASP A 70 3.89 -45.21 34.06
CA ASP A 70 2.54 -45.80 33.91
C ASP A 70 1.95 -45.46 32.57
N ALA A 71 2.02 -44.20 32.11
CA ALA A 71 1.51 -43.78 30.80
C ALA A 71 2.24 -44.50 29.66
N LEU A 72 3.55 -44.71 29.77
CA LEU A 72 4.31 -45.48 28.77
C LEU A 72 3.86 -46.97 28.77
N ARG A 73 3.61 -47.53 29.93
CA ARG A 73 3.08 -48.93 30.04
C ARG A 73 1.72 -49.10 29.47
N ASP A 74 0.86 -48.07 29.52
CA ASP A 74 -0.49 -48.12 28.96
C ASP A 74 -0.50 -48.14 27.42
N THR A 75 0.64 -47.87 26.77
CA THR A 75 0.76 -47.99 25.31
C THR A 75 0.97 -49.46 24.91
N ARG A 76 0.55 -49.79 23.66
CA ARG A 76 0.66 -51.18 23.11
C ARG A 76 2.10 -51.72 23.15
N ALA A 77 3.09 -50.95 22.74
CA ALA A 77 4.49 -51.35 22.73
C ALA A 77 5.14 -51.29 24.14
N GLY A 78 4.78 -50.26 24.90
CA GLY A 78 5.33 -50.05 26.24
C GLY A 78 4.87 -51.07 27.30
N SER A 79 3.65 -51.62 27.12
CA SER A 79 3.10 -52.63 28.04
C SER A 79 3.99 -53.85 28.23
N ALA A 80 4.72 -54.24 27.19
CA ALA A 80 5.64 -55.39 27.19
C ALA A 80 7.05 -55.03 27.66
N LEU A 81 7.44 -53.75 27.55
CA LEU A 81 8.82 -53.32 27.78
C LEU A 81 9.01 -52.61 29.12
N VAL A 82 8.10 -51.70 29.49
CA VAL A 82 8.26 -50.84 30.69
C VAL A 82 7.78 -51.58 31.96
N ARG A 83 8.68 -51.81 32.91
CA ARG A 83 8.41 -52.48 34.16
C ARG A 83 7.65 -51.52 35.14
N PRO A 84 6.72 -52.01 35.94
CA PRO A 84 6.01 -51.18 36.90
C PRO A 84 6.95 -50.49 37.91
N LEU A 85 6.67 -49.25 38.24
CA LEU A 85 7.35 -48.48 39.32
C LEU A 85 6.43 -48.50 40.55
N THR A 86 7.04 -48.76 41.71
CA THR A 86 6.35 -48.67 42.97
C THR A 86 6.81 -47.41 43.71
N ALA A 87 5.91 -46.60 44.22
CA ALA A 87 6.25 -45.44 45.00
C ALA A 87 7.03 -45.87 46.27
N ALA A 88 8.25 -45.41 46.39
CA ALA A 88 9.09 -45.58 47.56
C ALA A 88 9.48 -44.19 48.09
N PRO A 89 9.68 -44.03 49.42
CA PRO A 89 9.97 -42.71 50.00
C PRO A 89 11.23 -42.04 49.45
N ASP A 90 12.14 -42.82 48.88
CA ASP A 90 13.45 -42.45 48.33
C ASP A 90 13.61 -42.79 46.83
N LEU A 91 12.52 -42.72 46.08
CA LEU A 91 12.56 -42.98 44.64
C LEU A 91 13.44 -41.90 43.95
N ASP A 92 14.63 -42.33 43.48
CA ASP A 92 15.56 -41.46 42.76
C ASP A 92 15.14 -41.33 41.30
N GLY A 93 14.78 -40.10 40.86
CA GLY A 93 14.39 -39.80 39.52
C GLY A 93 15.46 -40.11 38.44
N TRP A 94 16.75 -39.98 38.79
CA TRP A 94 17.83 -40.38 37.86
C TRP A 94 17.85 -41.90 37.64
N ALA A 95 17.68 -42.70 38.69
CA ALA A 95 17.56 -44.14 38.54
C ALA A 95 16.34 -44.57 37.75
N VAL A 96 15.23 -43.82 37.88
CA VAL A 96 14.02 -44.04 37.07
C VAL A 96 14.28 -43.77 35.58
N VAL A 97 14.94 -42.67 35.23
CA VAL A 97 15.27 -42.33 33.83
C VAL A 97 16.20 -43.35 33.22
N GLU A 98 17.28 -43.74 33.92
CA GLU A 98 18.22 -44.78 33.42
C GLU A 98 17.49 -46.11 33.21
N ARG A 99 16.58 -46.48 34.11
CA ARG A 99 15.75 -47.69 33.97
C ARG A 99 14.80 -47.59 32.77
N LEU A 100 14.12 -46.44 32.59
CA LEU A 100 13.26 -46.22 31.43
C LEU A 100 14.04 -46.32 30.11
N LEU A 101 15.25 -45.76 30.05
CA LEU A 101 16.15 -45.84 28.90
C LEU A 101 16.54 -47.28 28.62
N ALA A 102 16.83 -48.09 29.65
CA ALA A 102 17.15 -49.50 29.51
C ALA A 102 15.94 -50.32 29.06
N ASP A 103 14.75 -50.07 29.64
CA ASP A 103 13.50 -50.75 29.30
C ASP A 103 13.08 -50.47 27.85
N LEU A 104 13.24 -49.23 27.36
CA LEU A 104 12.87 -48.77 26.04
C LEU A 104 13.98 -48.99 24.99
N GLY A 105 15.16 -49.48 25.36
CA GLY A 105 16.29 -49.68 24.44
C GLY A 105 16.02 -50.66 23.32
N SER A 106 15.02 -51.54 23.46
CA SER A 106 14.56 -52.49 22.43
C SER A 106 13.28 -52.10 21.68
N LEU A 107 12.86 -50.82 21.83
CA LEU A 107 11.63 -50.30 21.22
C LEU A 107 11.75 -50.36 19.70
N GLN A 108 10.75 -50.98 19.03
CA GLN A 108 10.68 -51.09 17.55
C GLN A 108 9.54 -50.23 16.97
N ASP A 109 8.44 -50.17 17.68
CA ASP A 109 7.27 -49.40 17.28
C ASP A 109 7.35 -47.97 17.86
N ARG A 110 6.87 -46.97 17.14
CA ARG A 110 6.87 -45.60 17.60
C ARG A 110 5.89 -45.40 18.76
N ILE A 111 6.37 -44.76 19.83
CA ILE A 111 5.58 -44.28 20.96
C ILE A 111 5.71 -42.77 21.04
N TRP A 112 4.62 -42.08 21.33
CA TRP A 112 4.58 -40.66 21.59
C TRP A 112 4.43 -40.42 23.10
N LEU A 113 5.44 -39.87 23.75
CA LEU A 113 5.32 -39.38 25.12
C LEU A 113 4.87 -37.93 25.08
N VAL A 114 3.61 -37.68 25.44
CA VAL A 114 2.96 -36.37 25.43
C VAL A 114 2.91 -35.87 26.88
N ILE A 115 3.62 -34.77 27.18
CA ILE A 115 3.62 -34.15 28.51
C ILE A 115 2.92 -32.80 28.39
N ASP A 116 1.68 -32.73 28.90
CA ASP A 116 0.88 -31.51 28.91
C ASP A 116 1.10 -30.74 30.24
N ASP A 117 1.01 -29.43 30.16
CA ASP A 117 1.23 -28.48 31.26
C ASP A 117 2.61 -28.63 31.94
N LEU A 118 3.65 -28.98 31.21
CA LEU A 118 5.01 -29.23 31.72
C LEU A 118 5.58 -28.04 32.52
N HIS A 119 5.12 -26.82 32.32
CA HIS A 119 5.48 -25.62 33.07
C HIS A 119 5.07 -25.69 34.57
N GLU A 120 4.12 -26.54 34.91
CA GLU A 120 3.71 -26.77 36.30
C GLU A 120 4.71 -27.65 37.09
N LEU A 121 5.65 -28.31 36.41
CA LEU A 121 6.74 -29.07 37.05
C LEU A 121 7.80 -28.12 37.58
N GLY A 122 7.63 -27.67 38.84
CA GLY A 122 8.47 -26.68 39.49
C GLY A 122 9.87 -27.14 39.88
N SER A 123 10.23 -28.43 39.71
CA SER A 123 11.52 -29.00 40.10
C SER A 123 12.57 -28.87 38.98
N ALA A 124 13.62 -28.05 39.26
CA ALA A 124 14.76 -27.94 38.35
C ALA A 124 15.50 -29.28 38.15
N GLU A 125 15.43 -30.16 39.16
CA GLU A 125 16.05 -31.49 39.07
C GLU A 125 15.27 -32.42 38.14
N ALA A 126 13.95 -32.47 38.27
CA ALA A 126 13.09 -33.27 37.38
C ALA A 126 13.19 -32.78 35.93
N LEU A 127 13.37 -31.48 35.69
CA LEU A 127 13.60 -30.93 34.34
C LEU A 127 14.96 -31.42 33.78
N ARG A 128 16.02 -31.44 34.55
CA ARG A 128 17.32 -32.01 34.12
C ARG A 128 17.25 -33.51 33.87
N GLN A 129 16.48 -34.25 34.65
CA GLN A 129 16.22 -35.68 34.44
C GLN A 129 15.43 -35.88 33.14
N LEU A 130 14.45 -35.05 32.87
CA LEU A 130 13.72 -35.09 31.60
C LEU A 130 14.64 -34.75 30.42
N GLU A 131 15.52 -33.76 30.55
CA GLU A 131 16.52 -33.43 29.51
C GLU A 131 17.42 -34.64 29.20
N LEU A 132 17.86 -35.40 30.21
CA LEU A 132 18.62 -36.64 30.00
C LEU A 132 17.80 -37.67 29.19
N LEU A 133 16.50 -37.85 29.52
CA LEU A 133 15.63 -38.75 28.77
C LEU A 133 15.47 -38.28 27.32
N LEU A 134 15.25 -37.00 27.10
CA LEU A 134 15.13 -36.40 25.74
C LEU A 134 16.39 -36.63 24.92
N MET A 135 17.57 -36.53 25.51
CA MET A 135 18.86 -36.66 24.84
C MET A 135 19.24 -38.11 24.52
N ARG A 136 18.86 -39.10 25.36
CA ARG A 136 19.31 -40.48 25.23
C ARG A 136 18.25 -41.48 24.80
N ALA A 137 16.99 -41.07 24.72
CA ALA A 137 15.92 -41.98 24.31
C ALA A 137 16.11 -42.47 22.86
N PRO A 138 15.66 -43.71 22.55
CA PRO A 138 15.71 -44.25 21.21
C PRO A 138 14.88 -43.40 20.21
N ALA A 139 15.19 -43.50 18.92
CA ALA A 139 14.57 -42.71 17.87
C ALA A 139 13.05 -42.96 17.71
N GLU A 140 12.61 -44.14 18.14
CA GLU A 140 11.20 -44.56 18.12
C GLU A 140 10.37 -43.88 19.23
N LEU A 141 11.01 -43.42 20.33
CA LEU A 141 10.35 -42.63 21.35
C LEU A 141 10.31 -41.15 20.92
N ARG A 142 9.14 -40.67 20.61
CA ARG A 142 8.89 -39.28 20.24
C ARG A 142 8.32 -38.51 21.41
N PHE A 143 8.70 -37.25 21.49
CA PHE A 143 8.27 -36.37 22.59
C PHE A 143 7.43 -35.23 22.08
N LEU A 144 6.39 -34.92 22.82
CA LEU A 144 5.55 -33.76 22.59
C LEU A 144 5.35 -33.02 23.91
N LEU A 145 6.10 -31.93 24.04
CA LEU A 145 6.18 -31.13 25.26
C LEU A 145 5.28 -29.91 25.13
N VAL A 146 4.32 -29.77 26.06
CA VAL A 146 3.35 -28.68 26.01
C VAL A 146 3.50 -27.77 27.21
N THR A 147 3.66 -26.49 26.94
CA THR A 147 3.97 -25.49 27.96
C THR A 147 3.26 -24.17 27.69
N ARG A 148 3.16 -23.31 28.72
CA ARG A 148 2.68 -21.93 28.55
C ARG A 148 3.79 -20.95 28.21
N HIS A 149 5.03 -21.26 28.56
CA HIS A 149 6.20 -20.44 28.31
C HIS A 149 7.40 -21.32 27.92
N ASP A 150 8.44 -20.71 27.40
CA ASP A 150 9.65 -21.41 27.00
C ASP A 150 10.33 -22.08 28.21
N LEU A 151 10.61 -23.36 28.07
CA LEU A 151 11.31 -24.14 29.10
C LEU A 151 12.82 -23.94 28.98
N ARG A 152 13.49 -23.82 30.13
CA ARG A 152 14.96 -23.80 30.21
C ARG A 152 15.54 -25.21 30.12
N LEU A 153 15.12 -25.97 29.09
CA LEU A 153 15.73 -27.24 28.72
C LEU A 153 16.82 -26.95 27.67
N GLY A 154 17.96 -27.61 27.77
CA GLY A 154 19.11 -27.43 26.88
C GLY A 154 18.88 -27.86 25.42
N LEU A 155 17.73 -27.56 24.85
CA LEU A 155 17.26 -28.04 23.54
C LEU A 155 17.93 -27.34 22.34
N HIS A 156 18.82 -26.38 22.56
CA HIS A 156 19.51 -25.65 21.49
C HIS A 156 20.32 -26.54 20.55
N ARG A 157 20.89 -27.64 21.06
CA ARG A 157 21.61 -28.62 20.25
C ARG A 157 20.67 -29.38 19.32
N LEU A 158 19.54 -29.83 19.83
CA LEU A 158 18.52 -30.53 19.05
C LEU A 158 17.89 -29.66 17.95
N ARG A 159 17.84 -28.33 18.19
CA ARG A 159 17.42 -27.35 17.16
C ARG A 159 18.43 -27.31 16.02
N LEU A 160 19.73 -27.31 16.30
CA LEU A 160 20.79 -27.34 15.29
C LEU A 160 20.83 -28.65 14.50
N GLU A 161 20.50 -29.76 15.14
CA GLU A 161 20.46 -31.11 14.54
C GLU A 161 19.16 -31.37 13.76
N GLY A 162 18.19 -30.44 13.82
CA GLY A 162 16.90 -30.58 13.11
C GLY A 162 15.92 -31.55 13.78
N GLU A 163 16.22 -32.02 15.00
CA GLU A 163 15.37 -32.93 15.75
C GLU A 163 14.26 -32.25 16.56
N LEU A 164 14.33 -30.91 16.73
CA LEU A 164 13.35 -30.11 17.45
C LEU A 164 12.39 -29.41 16.48
N THR A 165 11.10 -29.68 16.66
CA THR A 165 10.02 -28.94 16.00
C THR A 165 9.37 -28.01 17.03
N GLU A 166 9.28 -26.72 16.73
CA GLU A 166 8.68 -25.72 17.62
C GLU A 166 7.35 -25.22 17.05
N ILE A 167 6.31 -25.30 17.86
CA ILE A 167 4.99 -24.71 17.57
C ILE A 167 4.75 -23.61 18.61
N ARG A 168 4.73 -22.37 18.15
CA ARG A 168 4.59 -21.17 18.97
C ARG A 168 3.17 -20.61 18.89
N ALA A 169 2.85 -19.65 19.76
CA ALA A 169 1.55 -18.99 19.81
C ALA A 169 1.04 -18.52 18.44
N ALA A 170 1.92 -17.94 17.61
CA ALA A 170 1.59 -17.49 16.26
C ALA A 170 1.09 -18.62 15.35
N ASN A 171 1.61 -19.84 15.52
CA ASN A 171 1.17 -21.00 14.74
C ASN A 171 -0.20 -21.54 15.18
N LEU A 172 -0.59 -21.27 16.45
CA LEU A 172 -1.84 -21.72 17.03
C LEU A 172 -2.99 -20.74 16.82
N ARG A 173 -2.75 -19.55 16.25
CA ARG A 173 -3.82 -18.62 15.89
C ARG A 173 -4.75 -19.25 14.87
N PHE A 174 -6.03 -19.07 15.06
CA PHE A 174 -7.04 -19.45 14.08
C PHE A 174 -6.97 -18.55 12.85
N THR A 175 -7.03 -19.14 11.67
CA THR A 175 -7.26 -18.39 10.42
C THR A 175 -8.71 -17.88 10.40
N LEU A 176 -9.02 -17.00 9.45
CA LEU A 176 -10.39 -16.48 9.30
C LEU A 176 -11.39 -17.62 9.00
N ASP A 177 -10.99 -18.59 8.16
CA ASP A 177 -11.82 -19.74 7.81
C ASP A 177 -12.02 -20.70 9.00
N GLU A 178 -10.97 -20.94 9.80
CA GLU A 178 -11.06 -21.71 11.02
C GLU A 178 -11.95 -21.01 12.08
N ALA A 179 -11.87 -19.66 12.16
CA ALA A 179 -12.74 -18.86 13.03
C ALA A 179 -14.20 -18.94 12.58
N ARG A 180 -14.46 -18.88 11.26
CA ARG A 180 -15.79 -19.10 10.68
C ARG A 180 -16.34 -20.46 11.09
N ALA A 181 -15.59 -21.52 10.85
CA ALA A 181 -15.99 -22.88 11.21
C ALA A 181 -16.29 -23.05 12.70
N LEU A 182 -15.53 -22.38 13.58
CA LEU A 182 -15.78 -22.38 15.03
C LEU A 182 -17.11 -21.71 15.40
N LEU A 183 -17.37 -20.55 14.80
CA LEU A 183 -18.61 -19.79 15.05
C LEU A 183 -19.84 -20.54 14.49
N GLU A 184 -19.76 -21.06 13.29
CA GLU A 184 -20.82 -21.87 12.67
C GLU A 184 -21.11 -23.14 13.49
N ALA A 185 -20.08 -23.83 13.97
CA ALA A 185 -20.22 -24.98 14.85
C ALA A 185 -20.87 -24.63 16.20
N ALA A 186 -20.77 -23.37 16.62
CA ALA A 186 -21.47 -22.83 17.78
C ALA A 186 -22.89 -22.34 17.47
N GLY A 187 -23.32 -22.40 16.20
CA GLY A 187 -24.64 -21.92 15.75
C GLY A 187 -24.70 -20.41 15.47
N VAL A 188 -23.56 -19.76 15.26
CA VAL A 188 -23.45 -18.32 14.96
C VAL A 188 -23.08 -18.15 13.50
N GLN A 189 -23.90 -17.41 12.76
CA GLN A 189 -23.60 -16.96 11.40
C GLN A 189 -23.41 -15.45 11.40
N LEU A 190 -22.29 -14.98 10.84
CA LEU A 190 -21.91 -13.58 10.72
C LEU A 190 -21.65 -13.25 9.25
N SER A 191 -21.83 -11.98 8.90
CA SER A 191 -21.32 -11.45 7.64
C SER A 191 -19.78 -11.51 7.59
N GLU A 192 -19.21 -11.47 6.39
CA GLU A 192 -17.73 -11.45 6.21
C GLU A 192 -17.09 -10.30 6.99
N SER A 193 -17.72 -9.12 7.00
CA SER A 193 -17.24 -7.96 7.72
C SER A 193 -17.27 -8.13 9.24
N ALA A 194 -18.35 -8.68 9.79
CA ALA A 194 -18.47 -8.93 11.22
C ALA A 194 -17.51 -10.04 11.69
N LEU A 195 -17.37 -11.10 10.90
CA LEU A 195 -16.40 -12.16 11.14
C LEU A 195 -14.98 -11.62 11.17
N ALA A 196 -14.61 -10.80 10.18
CA ALA A 196 -13.29 -10.17 10.12
C ALA A 196 -13.02 -9.30 11.36
N LEU A 197 -14.02 -8.53 11.83
CA LEU A 197 -13.93 -7.74 13.06
C LEU A 197 -13.70 -8.59 14.31
N VAL A 198 -14.47 -9.67 14.48
CA VAL A 198 -14.29 -10.58 15.63
C VAL A 198 -12.92 -11.26 15.56
N HIS A 199 -12.51 -11.71 14.37
CA HIS A 199 -11.19 -12.31 14.17
C HIS A 199 -10.05 -11.33 14.47
N GLU A 200 -10.14 -10.09 13.98
CA GLU A 200 -9.17 -9.03 14.25
C GLU A 200 -9.06 -8.73 15.75
N ARG A 201 -10.21 -8.59 16.45
CA ARG A 201 -10.23 -8.28 17.88
C ARG A 201 -9.72 -9.42 18.76
N THR A 202 -9.98 -10.67 18.36
CA THR A 202 -9.45 -11.85 19.06
C THR A 202 -8.04 -12.21 18.62
N GLU A 203 -7.50 -11.58 17.58
CA GLU A 203 -6.21 -11.95 16.95
C GLU A 203 -6.09 -13.44 16.66
N GLY A 204 -7.21 -14.12 16.38
CA GLY A 204 -7.27 -15.57 16.19
C GLY A 204 -7.03 -16.40 17.45
N TRP A 205 -7.10 -15.81 18.66
CA TRP A 205 -6.96 -16.51 19.92
C TRP A 205 -8.15 -17.43 20.18
N ALA A 206 -7.88 -18.75 20.36
CA ALA A 206 -8.91 -19.79 20.45
C ALA A 206 -9.95 -19.53 21.56
N ALA A 207 -9.50 -19.19 22.79
CA ALA A 207 -10.41 -18.87 23.89
C ALA A 207 -11.20 -17.60 23.62
N GLY A 208 -10.58 -16.57 23.04
CA GLY A 208 -11.25 -15.33 22.66
C GLY A 208 -12.39 -15.57 21.66
N LEU A 209 -12.12 -16.35 20.61
CA LEU A 209 -13.14 -16.77 19.65
C LEU A 209 -14.26 -17.61 20.30
N ARG A 210 -13.91 -18.50 21.24
CA ARG A 210 -14.91 -19.31 21.95
C ARG A 210 -15.77 -18.47 22.88
N LEU A 211 -15.20 -17.50 23.58
CA LEU A 211 -15.92 -16.55 24.43
C LEU A 211 -16.82 -15.66 23.58
N ALA A 212 -16.32 -15.17 22.43
CA ALA A 212 -17.12 -14.43 21.47
C ALA A 212 -18.32 -15.25 21.00
N ALA A 213 -18.11 -16.51 20.61
CA ALA A 213 -19.18 -17.42 20.19
C ALA A 213 -20.25 -17.58 21.29
N LEU A 214 -19.85 -17.77 22.54
CA LEU A 214 -20.78 -17.93 23.68
C LEU A 214 -21.64 -16.67 23.91
N SER A 215 -21.06 -15.51 23.74
CA SER A 215 -21.76 -14.23 23.88
C SER A 215 -22.67 -13.93 22.68
N LEU A 216 -22.18 -14.20 21.45
CA LEU A 216 -22.94 -14.02 20.20
C LEU A 216 -24.19 -14.89 20.13
N VAL A 217 -24.15 -16.16 20.56
CA VAL A 217 -25.31 -17.08 20.58
C VAL A 217 -26.48 -16.52 21.40
N ARG A 218 -26.18 -15.71 22.42
CA ARG A 218 -27.18 -15.16 23.34
C ARG A 218 -27.64 -13.75 22.96
N HIS A 219 -26.99 -13.13 21.98
CA HIS A 219 -27.29 -11.74 21.65
C HIS A 219 -28.37 -11.65 20.56
N PRO A 220 -29.37 -10.76 20.72
CA PRO A 220 -30.44 -10.61 19.75
C PRO A 220 -29.98 -10.06 18.37
N ASP A 221 -28.89 -9.35 18.33
CA ASP A 221 -28.27 -8.79 17.12
C ASP A 221 -26.77 -9.14 17.08
N PRO A 222 -26.42 -10.30 16.51
CA PRO A 222 -25.01 -10.74 16.44
C PRO A 222 -24.08 -9.81 15.65
N GLU A 223 -24.59 -9.17 14.58
CA GLU A 223 -23.80 -8.26 13.74
C GLU A 223 -23.38 -7.01 14.52
N ARG A 224 -24.33 -6.39 15.21
CA ARG A 224 -24.04 -5.24 16.08
C ARG A 224 -23.12 -5.62 17.22
N PHE A 225 -23.35 -6.76 17.86
CA PHE A 225 -22.49 -7.23 18.94
C PHE A 225 -21.07 -7.48 18.47
N ALA A 226 -20.88 -8.06 17.27
CA ALA A 226 -19.55 -8.26 16.68
C ALA A 226 -18.80 -6.92 16.52
N ALA A 227 -19.51 -5.83 16.18
CA ALA A 227 -18.94 -4.49 16.10
C ALA A 227 -18.56 -3.88 17.47
N GLU A 228 -19.24 -4.29 18.55
CA GLU A 228 -19.03 -3.79 19.92
C GLU A 228 -18.15 -4.74 20.78
N PHE A 229 -17.86 -5.97 20.31
CA PHE A 229 -17.12 -6.99 21.05
C PHE A 229 -15.72 -6.49 21.45
N SER A 230 -15.37 -6.58 22.73
CA SER A 230 -14.10 -6.13 23.26
C SER A 230 -13.68 -6.92 24.50
N GLY A 231 -12.48 -6.68 25.03
CA GLY A 231 -12.00 -7.29 26.27
C GLY A 231 -12.73 -6.82 27.52
N SER A 232 -13.55 -5.78 27.42
CA SER A 232 -14.45 -5.32 28.47
C SER A 232 -15.78 -6.08 28.52
N GLU A 233 -16.06 -6.95 27.53
CA GLU A 233 -17.20 -7.85 27.58
C GLU A 233 -17.08 -8.76 28.83
N ARG A 234 -18.18 -8.94 29.55
CA ARG A 234 -18.16 -9.55 30.89
C ARG A 234 -17.47 -10.90 30.93
N THR A 235 -17.78 -11.79 30.00
CA THR A 235 -17.25 -13.17 29.99
C THR A 235 -15.75 -13.20 29.66
N VAL A 236 -15.31 -12.29 28.77
CA VAL A 236 -13.89 -12.12 28.41
C VAL A 236 -13.13 -11.50 29.57
N ALA A 237 -13.71 -10.46 30.17
CA ALA A 237 -13.12 -9.76 31.31
C ALA A 237 -12.93 -10.68 32.51
N GLU A 238 -13.96 -11.45 32.91
CA GLU A 238 -13.88 -12.42 34.01
C GLU A 238 -12.80 -13.48 33.76
N TYR A 239 -12.65 -13.98 32.51
CA TYR A 239 -11.62 -14.95 32.18
C TYR A 239 -10.20 -14.36 32.26
N LEU A 240 -10.00 -13.20 31.61
CA LEU A 240 -8.65 -12.57 31.58
C LEU A 240 -8.23 -12.06 32.96
N LEU A 241 -9.17 -11.58 33.76
CA LEU A 241 -8.94 -11.13 35.13
C LEU A 241 -8.41 -12.27 35.97
N ALA A 242 -9.14 -13.39 36.04
CA ALA A 242 -8.82 -14.54 36.87
C ALA A 242 -7.57 -15.30 36.41
N GLU A 243 -7.44 -15.52 35.08
CA GLU A 243 -6.34 -16.34 34.54
C GLU A 243 -5.03 -15.59 34.33
N VAL A 244 -5.09 -14.26 34.17
CA VAL A 244 -3.91 -13.48 33.82
C VAL A 244 -3.58 -12.43 34.85
N LEU A 245 -4.49 -11.49 35.12
CA LEU A 245 -4.16 -10.30 35.92
C LEU A 245 -4.03 -10.59 37.43
N GLU A 246 -4.96 -11.34 38.02
CA GLU A 246 -4.97 -11.67 39.45
C GLU A 246 -3.80 -12.56 39.89
N ARG A 247 -3.21 -13.31 38.96
CA ARG A 247 -2.04 -14.14 39.20
C ARG A 247 -0.73 -13.35 39.21
N GLN A 248 -0.75 -12.07 38.82
CA GLN A 248 0.45 -11.26 38.78
C GLN A 248 0.79 -10.63 40.16
N PRO A 249 2.07 -10.53 40.49
CA PRO A 249 2.51 -9.73 41.62
C PRO A 249 2.04 -8.29 41.53
N GLU A 250 1.79 -7.60 42.64
CA GLU A 250 1.27 -6.23 42.67
C GLU A 250 2.10 -5.24 41.84
N ARG A 251 3.42 -5.37 41.82
CA ARG A 251 4.32 -4.57 41.02
C ARG A 251 4.05 -4.74 39.49
N VAL A 252 3.85 -5.99 39.09
CA VAL A 252 3.56 -6.32 37.65
C VAL A 252 2.16 -5.84 37.29
N ARG A 253 1.17 -6.07 38.17
CA ARG A 253 -0.21 -5.63 37.98
C ARG A 253 -0.27 -4.11 37.81
N ARG A 254 0.41 -3.34 38.65
CA ARG A 254 0.53 -1.89 38.55
C ARG A 254 1.16 -1.45 37.24
N LEU A 255 2.22 -2.13 36.75
CA LEU A 255 2.83 -1.85 35.46
C LEU A 255 1.81 -2.08 34.34
N LEU A 256 1.16 -3.23 34.32
CA LEU A 256 0.16 -3.56 33.29
C LEU A 256 -0.97 -2.54 33.25
N LEU A 257 -1.55 -2.17 34.40
CA LEU A 257 -2.63 -1.22 34.47
C LEU A 257 -2.19 0.17 33.99
N ARG A 258 -1.10 0.72 34.52
CA ARG A 258 -0.67 2.09 34.22
C ARG A 258 -0.15 2.27 32.80
N THR A 259 0.42 1.20 32.19
CA THR A 259 0.89 1.25 30.81
C THR A 259 -0.18 0.86 29.78
N SER A 260 -1.35 0.42 30.22
CA SER A 260 -2.48 0.06 29.34
C SER A 260 -3.03 1.22 28.53
N VAL A 261 -2.77 2.46 28.96
CA VAL A 261 -3.12 3.67 28.22
C VAL A 261 -2.33 3.85 26.91
N LEU A 262 -1.29 3.04 26.72
CA LEU A 262 -0.37 3.12 25.58
C LEU A 262 -0.72 2.07 24.53
N GLU A 263 -0.62 2.42 23.24
CA GLU A 263 -0.71 1.45 22.13
C GLU A 263 0.53 0.54 22.09
N ARG A 264 1.69 1.10 22.43
CA ARG A 264 2.97 0.39 22.54
C ARG A 264 3.78 0.93 23.71
N VAL A 265 4.51 0.06 24.37
CA VAL A 265 5.27 0.36 25.58
C VAL A 265 6.71 -0.13 25.46
N ASN A 266 7.65 0.62 26.01
CA ASN A 266 9.03 0.19 26.20
C ASN A 266 9.44 0.34 27.69
N GLY A 267 10.62 -0.16 28.04
CA GLY A 267 11.11 -0.10 29.41
C GLY A 267 11.11 1.30 30.03
N PRO A 268 11.77 2.31 29.39
CA PRO A 268 11.81 3.68 29.91
C PRO A 268 10.43 4.32 30.11
N LEU A 269 9.49 4.09 29.19
CA LEU A 269 8.14 4.63 29.31
C LEU A 269 7.34 3.91 30.41
N ALA A 270 7.53 2.60 30.57
CA ALA A 270 6.93 1.85 31.67
C ALA A 270 7.45 2.31 33.02
N ASP A 271 8.76 2.54 33.15
CA ASP A 271 9.37 3.06 34.36
C ASP A 271 8.85 4.46 34.72
N LEU A 272 8.71 5.34 33.71
CA LEU A 272 8.14 6.67 33.90
C LEU A 272 6.71 6.61 34.45
N LEU A 273 5.83 5.83 33.82
CA LEU A 273 4.40 5.79 34.20
C LEU A 273 4.15 5.08 35.54
N THR A 274 5.03 4.17 35.91
CA THR A 274 4.91 3.46 37.20
C THR A 274 5.65 4.15 38.35
N GLY A 275 6.57 5.06 38.04
CA GLY A 275 7.51 5.62 39.01
C GLY A 275 8.51 4.60 39.57
N GLY A 276 8.75 3.53 38.83
CA GLY A 276 9.62 2.42 39.16
C GLY A 276 10.89 2.33 38.32
N SER A 277 11.48 1.15 38.26
CA SER A 277 12.64 0.82 37.43
C SER A 277 12.56 -0.65 36.98
N GLY A 278 13.24 -1.02 35.89
CA GLY A 278 13.29 -2.41 35.42
C GLY A 278 12.03 -2.85 34.65
N GLY A 279 11.25 -1.93 34.14
CA GLY A 279 10.05 -2.20 33.32
C GLY A 279 10.33 -3.07 32.10
N GLU A 280 11.49 -2.90 31.45
CA GLU A 280 11.89 -3.73 30.32
C GLU A 280 12.00 -5.21 30.68
N GLY A 281 12.66 -5.53 31.78
CA GLY A 281 12.77 -6.91 32.29
C GLY A 281 11.39 -7.51 32.59
N ILE A 282 10.49 -6.74 33.21
CA ILE A 282 9.12 -7.19 33.49
C ILE A 282 8.37 -7.47 32.20
N LEU A 283 8.47 -6.62 31.18
CA LEU A 283 7.80 -6.81 29.88
C LEU A 283 8.34 -8.04 29.16
N GLN A 284 9.66 -8.28 29.22
CA GLN A 284 10.30 -9.47 28.64
C GLN A 284 9.87 -10.75 29.37
N ASP A 285 9.82 -10.73 30.71
CA ASP A 285 9.36 -11.86 31.50
C ASP A 285 7.88 -12.18 31.19
N LEU A 286 7.03 -11.17 31.06
CA LEU A 286 5.63 -11.34 30.70
C LEU A 286 5.45 -11.90 29.28
N GLU A 287 6.27 -11.45 28.33
CA GLU A 287 6.28 -12.01 26.97
C GLU A 287 6.67 -13.48 27.00
N GLN A 288 7.77 -13.82 27.69
CA GLN A 288 8.24 -15.21 27.84
C GLN A 288 7.22 -16.09 28.55
N ALA A 289 6.53 -15.54 29.55
CA ALA A 289 5.44 -16.23 30.24
C ALA A 289 4.14 -16.36 29.42
N GLY A 290 4.09 -15.80 28.22
CA GLY A 290 2.89 -15.81 27.39
C GLY A 290 1.72 -15.05 28.01
N ALA A 291 1.98 -13.97 28.77
CA ALA A 291 0.99 -13.19 29.50
C ALA A 291 0.34 -12.09 28.65
N PHE A 292 -0.01 -12.38 27.40
CA PHE A 292 -0.65 -11.45 26.45
C PHE A 292 0.17 -10.18 26.15
N VAL A 293 1.48 -10.24 26.36
CA VAL A 293 2.46 -9.23 25.96
C VAL A 293 3.18 -9.73 24.72
N ILE A 294 3.30 -8.88 23.71
CA ILE A 294 3.86 -9.24 22.39
C ILE A 294 4.94 -8.22 22.06
N SER A 295 6.17 -8.69 21.78
CA SER A 295 7.25 -7.82 21.33
C SER A 295 7.04 -7.34 19.89
N LEU A 296 7.47 -6.12 19.59
CA LEU A 296 7.43 -5.49 18.29
C LEU A 296 8.85 -5.40 17.72
N GLY A 297 9.08 -6.11 16.61
CA GLY A 297 10.37 -6.13 15.93
C GLY A 297 11.42 -7.06 16.56
N PRO A 298 12.57 -7.26 15.88
CA PRO A 298 13.59 -8.25 16.24
C PRO A 298 14.37 -7.90 17.51
N HIS A 299 14.45 -6.61 17.87
CA HIS A 299 15.23 -6.14 19.03
C HIS A 299 14.48 -6.24 20.36
N ARG A 300 13.22 -6.62 20.37
CA ARG A 300 12.38 -6.76 21.58
C ARG A 300 12.45 -5.57 22.52
N SER A 301 12.54 -4.36 21.99
CA SER A 301 12.61 -3.12 22.78
C SER A 301 11.25 -2.46 22.94
N TRP A 302 10.31 -2.76 22.05
CA TRP A 302 8.93 -2.30 22.11
C TRP A 302 8.00 -3.48 22.25
N PHE A 303 6.92 -3.30 23.05
CA PHE A 303 5.91 -4.30 23.33
C PHE A 303 4.52 -3.69 23.12
N ARG A 304 3.56 -4.55 22.84
CA ARG A 304 2.13 -4.22 22.90
C ARG A 304 1.38 -5.29 23.69
N TYR A 305 0.26 -4.92 24.21
CA TYR A 305 -0.68 -5.88 24.77
C TYR A 305 -1.55 -6.50 23.67
N HIS A 306 -1.97 -7.76 23.88
CA HIS A 306 -3.06 -8.34 23.10
C HIS A 306 -4.31 -7.47 23.26
N ARG A 307 -5.04 -7.21 22.20
CA ARG A 307 -6.11 -6.20 22.15
C ARG A 307 -7.15 -6.39 23.25
N LEU A 308 -7.72 -7.60 23.40
CA LEU A 308 -8.69 -7.90 24.46
C LEU A 308 -8.12 -7.70 25.87
N PHE A 309 -6.83 -7.96 26.06
CA PHE A 309 -6.18 -7.75 27.33
C PHE A 309 -5.96 -6.26 27.62
N ALA A 310 -5.57 -5.49 26.63
CA ALA A 310 -5.48 -4.03 26.74
C ALA A 310 -6.82 -3.39 27.14
N ASP A 311 -7.92 -3.82 26.51
CA ASP A 311 -9.28 -3.34 26.81
C ASP A 311 -9.67 -3.62 28.26
N LEU A 312 -9.37 -4.85 28.76
CA LEU A 312 -9.58 -5.21 30.17
C LEU A 312 -8.76 -4.32 31.10
N LEU A 313 -7.44 -4.18 30.83
CA LEU A 313 -6.55 -3.39 31.68
C LEU A 313 -7.02 -1.94 31.77
N GLN A 314 -7.45 -1.35 30.63
CA GLN A 314 -8.02 0.00 30.60
C GLN A 314 -9.34 0.10 31.37
N LEU A 315 -10.21 -0.93 31.29
CA LEU A 315 -11.42 -0.98 32.07
C LEU A 315 -11.11 -1.00 33.57
N GLU A 316 -10.18 -1.86 33.99
CA GLU A 316 -9.79 -1.97 35.39
C GLU A 316 -9.08 -0.70 35.90
N LEU A 317 -8.22 -0.07 35.10
CA LEU A 317 -7.60 1.22 35.44
C LEU A 317 -8.66 2.31 35.63
N ARG A 318 -9.64 2.41 34.73
CA ARG A 318 -10.76 3.36 34.89
C ARG A 318 -11.60 3.11 36.12
N ARG A 319 -11.74 1.84 36.55
CA ARG A 319 -12.49 1.44 37.71
C ARG A 319 -11.73 1.69 39.02
N THR A 320 -10.44 1.42 39.05
CA THR A 320 -9.62 1.45 40.27
C THR A 320 -8.90 2.79 40.50
N GLU A 321 -8.36 3.41 39.44
CA GLU A 321 -7.52 4.60 39.50
C GLU A 321 -7.95 5.69 38.47
N PRO A 322 -9.25 6.08 38.38
CA PRO A 322 -9.71 7.03 37.37
C PRO A 322 -9.04 8.41 37.43
N ALA A 323 -8.63 8.83 38.62
CA ALA A 323 -7.97 10.12 38.85
C ALA A 323 -6.52 10.15 38.28
N GLU A 324 -5.89 9.02 38.10
CA GLU A 324 -4.53 8.92 37.55
C GLU A 324 -4.47 9.06 36.01
N LEU A 325 -5.57 8.78 35.30
CA LEU A 325 -5.62 8.80 33.86
C LEU A 325 -5.05 10.07 33.21
N PRO A 326 -5.44 11.30 33.64
CA PRO A 326 -4.87 12.51 33.05
C PRO A 326 -3.36 12.61 33.25
N ALA A 327 -2.88 12.23 34.45
CA ALA A 327 -1.46 12.28 34.77
C ALA A 327 -0.63 11.25 33.95
N LEU A 328 -1.16 10.04 33.76
CA LEU A 328 -0.55 8.99 32.95
C LEU A 328 -0.46 9.43 31.47
N HIS A 329 -1.56 9.94 30.91
CA HIS A 329 -1.55 10.45 29.54
C HIS A 329 -0.64 11.67 29.39
N GLY A 330 -0.63 12.62 30.34
CA GLY A 330 0.26 13.78 30.33
C GLY A 330 1.75 13.38 30.44
N GLY A 331 2.06 12.36 31.23
CA GLY A 331 3.40 11.78 31.32
C GLY A 331 3.83 11.15 30.01
N ALA A 332 2.97 10.35 29.40
CA ALA A 332 3.18 9.74 28.09
C ALA A 332 3.37 10.81 26.99
N ALA A 333 2.53 11.84 26.96
CA ALA A 333 2.62 12.92 25.98
C ALA A 333 4.00 13.59 25.99
N ARG A 334 4.50 13.97 27.17
CA ARG A 334 5.82 14.58 27.32
C ARG A 334 6.96 13.64 26.92
N TRP A 335 6.84 12.37 27.27
CA TRP A 335 7.84 11.37 26.91
C TRP A 335 7.90 11.19 25.37
N TYR A 336 6.76 10.98 24.73
CA TYR A 336 6.66 10.83 23.28
C TYR A 336 7.16 12.07 22.53
N ALA A 337 6.83 13.25 23.01
CA ALA A 337 7.33 14.51 22.43
C ALA A 337 8.86 14.60 22.48
N GLY A 338 9.47 14.24 23.61
CA GLY A 338 10.92 14.25 23.77
C GLY A 338 11.67 13.14 23.02
N HIS A 339 10.96 12.15 22.47
CA HIS A 339 11.56 10.98 21.80
C HIS A 339 11.18 10.88 20.30
N GLY A 340 10.62 11.93 19.69
CA GLY A 340 10.35 11.99 18.26
C GLY A 340 9.10 11.22 17.82
N TYR A 341 8.09 11.11 18.67
CA TYR A 341 6.78 10.51 18.37
C TYR A 341 5.64 11.55 18.48
N PRO A 342 5.58 12.52 17.56
CA PRO A 342 4.67 13.67 17.71
C PRO A 342 3.18 13.28 17.67
N VAL A 343 2.79 12.33 16.86
CA VAL A 343 1.40 11.88 16.72
C VAL A 343 0.89 11.30 18.03
N GLU A 344 1.66 10.39 18.63
CA GLU A 344 1.35 9.80 19.93
C GLU A 344 1.34 10.87 21.04
N ALA A 345 2.30 11.81 20.98
CA ALA A 345 2.37 12.90 21.95
C ALA A 345 1.09 13.76 21.93
N VAL A 346 0.61 14.16 20.74
CA VAL A 346 -0.63 14.94 20.61
C VAL A 346 -1.83 14.14 21.08
N ARG A 347 -1.99 12.88 20.67
CA ARG A 347 -3.10 12.00 21.10
C ARG A 347 -3.16 11.87 22.61
N HIS A 348 -2.02 11.68 23.25
CA HIS A 348 -1.94 11.57 24.70
C HIS A 348 -2.21 12.91 25.42
N ALA A 349 -1.74 14.03 24.88
CA ALA A 349 -2.08 15.34 25.41
C ALA A 349 -3.60 15.62 25.33
N GLN A 350 -4.24 15.27 24.21
CA GLN A 350 -5.69 15.36 24.03
C GLN A 350 -6.45 14.45 25.02
N ALA A 351 -5.98 13.20 25.21
CA ALA A 351 -6.57 12.26 26.17
C ALA A 351 -6.41 12.75 27.63
N ALA A 352 -5.32 13.46 27.96
CA ALA A 352 -5.13 14.13 29.21
C ALA A 352 -6.02 15.40 29.36
N ARG A 353 -6.65 15.85 28.27
CA ARG A 353 -7.34 17.15 28.17
C ARG A 353 -6.44 18.37 28.38
N ASP A 354 -5.14 18.18 28.18
CA ASP A 354 -4.16 19.26 28.17
C ASP A 354 -4.13 19.87 26.76
N TRP A 355 -5.16 20.72 26.51
CA TRP A 355 -5.40 21.28 25.19
C TRP A 355 -4.30 22.25 24.75
N ASP A 356 -3.66 22.95 25.69
CA ASP A 356 -2.56 23.88 25.42
C ASP A 356 -1.31 23.13 24.96
N LEU A 357 -0.97 22.01 25.63
CA LEU A 357 0.12 21.15 25.20
C LEU A 357 -0.18 20.49 23.85
N ALA A 358 -1.41 19.99 23.67
CA ALA A 358 -1.82 19.33 22.43
C ALA A 358 -1.77 20.27 21.23
N ALA A 359 -2.26 21.53 21.39
CA ALA A 359 -2.23 22.56 20.36
C ALA A 359 -0.79 22.91 19.97
N ARG A 360 0.06 23.13 20.97
CA ARG A 360 1.48 23.42 20.75
C ARG A 360 2.19 22.32 20.01
N LEU A 361 2.04 21.06 20.45
CA LEU A 361 2.67 19.91 19.81
C LEU A 361 2.19 19.71 18.37
N LEU A 362 0.89 19.87 18.11
CA LEU A 362 0.36 19.76 16.75
C LEU A 362 0.90 20.88 15.86
N SER A 363 0.93 22.11 16.34
CA SER A 363 1.48 23.26 15.60
C SER A 363 2.96 23.06 15.30
N ASP A 364 3.77 22.66 16.27
CA ASP A 364 5.22 22.46 16.13
C ASP A 364 5.59 21.39 15.09
N HIS A 365 4.74 20.38 14.94
CA HIS A 365 5.03 19.25 14.05
C HIS A 365 4.17 19.19 12.79
N TRP A 366 3.24 20.13 12.61
CA TRP A 366 2.31 20.10 11.48
C TRP A 366 3.04 20.12 10.12
N VAL A 367 4.03 20.99 9.93
CA VAL A 367 4.78 21.07 8.67
C VAL A 367 5.46 19.75 8.37
N ASP A 368 6.09 19.12 9.38
CA ASP A 368 6.74 17.84 9.22
C ASP A 368 5.75 16.72 8.84
N LEU A 369 4.55 16.70 9.45
CA LEU A 369 3.49 15.76 9.09
C LEU A 369 3.02 15.94 7.64
N GLU A 370 2.83 17.17 7.18
CA GLU A 370 2.45 17.47 5.79
C GLU A 370 3.53 17.01 4.81
N LEU A 371 4.80 17.32 5.06
CA LEU A 371 5.93 16.95 4.21
C LEU A 371 6.19 15.44 4.15
N ASN A 372 5.66 14.67 5.12
CA ASN A 372 5.72 13.21 5.15
C ASN A 372 4.45 12.53 4.62
N GLY A 373 3.50 13.27 4.04
CA GLY A 373 2.24 12.72 3.52
C GLY A 373 1.24 12.31 4.61
N GLN A 374 1.36 12.87 5.80
CA GLN A 374 0.50 12.56 6.96
C GLN A 374 -0.61 13.61 7.17
N ALA A 375 -1.02 14.31 6.13
CA ALA A 375 -2.08 15.31 6.16
C ALA A 375 -3.40 14.77 6.75
N ALA A 376 -3.76 13.52 6.44
CA ALA A 376 -4.94 12.85 7.00
C ALA A 376 -4.83 12.67 8.52
N THR A 377 -3.65 12.29 9.02
CA THR A 377 -3.36 12.16 10.45
C THR A 377 -3.42 13.53 11.15
N ALA A 378 -2.77 14.54 10.58
CA ALA A 378 -2.81 15.91 11.12
C ALA A 378 -4.26 16.44 11.25
N ARG A 379 -5.08 16.19 10.23
CA ARG A 379 -6.50 16.54 10.23
C ARG A 379 -7.30 15.77 11.29
N GLN A 380 -7.05 14.47 11.44
CA GLN A 380 -7.70 13.67 12.49
C GLN A 380 -7.38 14.22 13.88
N LEU A 381 -6.12 14.57 14.13
CA LEU A 381 -5.69 15.19 15.38
C LEU A 381 -6.38 16.54 15.59
N LEU A 382 -6.49 17.37 14.55
CA LEU A 382 -7.17 18.66 14.62
C LEU A 382 -8.66 18.52 14.96
N THR A 383 -9.37 17.56 14.36
CA THR A 383 -10.80 17.35 14.61
C THR A 383 -11.12 16.85 16.01
N ALA A 384 -10.16 16.35 16.75
CA ALA A 384 -10.33 15.90 18.13
C ALA A 384 -10.36 17.07 19.16
N PHE A 385 -9.99 18.29 18.76
CA PHE A 385 -10.08 19.45 19.64
C PHE A 385 -11.55 19.92 19.81
N PRO A 386 -11.96 20.30 21.02
CA PRO A 386 -13.25 20.96 21.22
C PRO A 386 -13.34 22.25 20.38
N ALA A 387 -14.47 22.47 19.72
CA ALA A 387 -14.65 23.62 18.82
C ALA A 387 -14.31 24.99 19.48
N ARG A 388 -14.64 25.12 20.75
CA ARG A 388 -14.31 26.35 21.53
C ARG A 388 -12.80 26.56 21.70
N VAL A 389 -12.01 25.49 21.84
CA VAL A 389 -10.56 25.57 21.98
C VAL A 389 -9.95 25.92 20.62
N ALA A 390 -10.34 25.20 19.57
CA ALA A 390 -9.85 25.44 18.22
C ALA A 390 -10.18 26.86 17.75
N ALA A 391 -11.38 27.40 18.11
CA ALA A 391 -11.78 28.76 17.75
C ALA A 391 -11.09 29.85 18.58
N ALA A 392 -10.47 29.54 19.71
CA ALA A 392 -9.79 30.55 20.57
C ALA A 392 -8.30 30.67 20.26
N ASP A 393 -7.68 29.63 19.69
CA ASP A 393 -6.25 29.51 19.41
C ASP A 393 -5.93 29.92 17.97
N ALA A 394 -4.97 30.84 17.78
CA ALA A 394 -4.59 31.35 16.46
C ALA A 394 -3.87 30.29 15.61
N GLU A 395 -3.02 29.47 16.22
CA GLU A 395 -2.28 28.41 15.54
C GLU A 395 -3.23 27.30 15.09
N LEU A 396 -4.15 26.86 15.94
CA LEU A 396 -5.20 25.90 15.55
C LEU A 396 -6.12 26.46 14.46
N THR A 397 -6.46 27.76 14.53
CA THR A 397 -7.24 28.43 13.48
C THR A 397 -6.51 28.37 12.13
N ALA A 398 -5.20 28.59 12.11
CA ALA A 398 -4.38 28.43 10.89
C ALA A 398 -4.37 26.96 10.41
N LEU A 399 -4.26 26.00 11.31
CA LEU A 399 -4.33 24.55 10.96
C LEU A 399 -5.73 24.14 10.45
N MET A 400 -6.80 24.82 10.87
CA MET A 400 -8.12 24.62 10.26
C MET A 400 -8.11 25.00 8.78
N ALA A 401 -7.38 26.07 8.39
CA ALA A 401 -7.18 26.41 6.97
C ALA A 401 -6.46 25.29 6.21
N ALA A 402 -5.45 24.63 6.80
CA ALA A 402 -4.82 23.46 6.21
C ALA A 402 -5.83 22.33 5.95
N GLY A 403 -6.70 22.07 6.91
CA GLY A 403 -7.78 21.09 6.77
C GLY A 403 -8.75 21.42 5.61
N GLU A 404 -9.07 22.71 5.42
CA GLU A 404 -9.92 23.15 4.30
C GLU A 404 -9.21 23.08 2.95
N LEU A 405 -7.90 23.38 2.88
CA LEU A 405 -7.09 23.16 1.67
C LEU A 405 -7.08 21.69 1.26
N THR A 406 -6.94 20.78 2.21
CA THR A 406 -6.97 19.34 1.95
C THR A 406 -8.35 18.85 1.45
N ARG A 407 -9.43 19.59 1.74
CA ARG A 407 -10.79 19.32 1.25
C ARG A 407 -11.10 20.00 -0.10
N GLY A 408 -10.25 20.89 -0.58
CA GLY A 408 -10.49 21.70 -1.76
C GLY A 408 -11.40 22.94 -1.52
N SER A 409 -11.69 23.25 -0.25
CA SER A 409 -12.53 24.40 0.12
C SER A 409 -11.73 25.71 0.15
N LEU A 410 -11.21 26.16 -1.01
CA LEU A 410 -10.25 27.28 -1.10
C LEU A 410 -10.77 28.59 -0.47
N GLY A 411 -12.07 28.89 -0.62
CA GLY A 411 -12.69 30.07 -0.04
C GLY A 411 -12.78 30.00 1.50
N GLU A 412 -13.07 28.82 2.07
CA GLU A 412 -13.06 28.62 3.52
C GLU A 412 -11.65 28.67 4.09
N ALA A 413 -10.69 28.05 3.42
CA ALA A 413 -9.28 28.13 3.79
C ALA A 413 -8.79 29.58 3.87
N GLU A 414 -9.16 30.41 2.90
CA GLU A 414 -8.82 31.82 2.90
C GLU A 414 -9.46 32.59 4.09
N ARG A 415 -10.73 32.30 4.41
CA ARG A 415 -11.40 32.89 5.57
C ARG A 415 -10.72 32.50 6.88
N GLN A 416 -10.37 31.23 7.05
CA GLN A 416 -9.66 30.72 8.24
C GLN A 416 -8.25 31.35 8.34
N LEU A 417 -7.53 31.51 7.25
CA LEU A 417 -6.24 32.19 7.21
C LEU A 417 -6.38 33.65 7.60
N ALA A 418 -7.36 34.37 7.07
CA ALA A 418 -7.60 35.74 7.42
C ALA A 418 -7.91 35.90 8.94
N LEU A 419 -8.71 35.00 9.50
CA LEU A 419 -9.03 34.98 10.92
C LEU A 419 -7.78 34.67 11.77
N ALA A 420 -6.94 33.72 11.37
CA ALA A 420 -5.68 33.40 12.05
C ALA A 420 -4.73 34.63 12.06
N ILE A 421 -4.65 35.36 10.94
CA ILE A 421 -3.85 36.59 10.83
C ILE A 421 -4.37 37.69 11.75
N GLN A 422 -5.69 37.91 11.82
CA GLN A 422 -6.28 38.85 12.74
C GLN A 422 -5.96 38.56 14.20
N ARG A 423 -5.76 37.29 14.55
CA ARG A 423 -5.41 36.82 15.89
C ARG A 423 -3.91 36.74 16.16
N SER A 424 -3.05 37.08 15.20
CA SER A 424 -1.59 36.96 15.31
C SER A 424 -0.98 37.65 16.55
N GLU A 425 -1.60 38.71 17.04
CA GLU A 425 -1.15 39.39 18.24
C GLU A 425 -1.33 38.54 19.51
N SER A 426 -2.26 37.59 19.53
CA SER A 426 -2.47 36.67 20.66
C SER A 426 -1.40 35.56 20.74
N VAL A 427 -0.60 35.37 19.70
CA VAL A 427 0.47 34.37 19.69
C VAL A 427 1.62 34.81 20.58
N PRO A 428 2.09 33.98 21.53
CA PRO A 428 3.24 34.27 22.37
C PRO A 428 4.48 34.69 21.58
N ALA A 429 5.28 35.60 22.14
CA ALA A 429 6.40 36.23 21.45
C ALA A 429 7.43 35.22 20.94
N ASP A 430 7.67 34.18 21.73
CA ASP A 430 8.57 33.07 21.41
C ASP A 430 8.06 32.13 20.28
N ARG A 431 6.78 32.18 19.94
CA ARG A 431 6.13 31.38 18.91
C ARG A 431 5.82 32.14 17.61
N ARG A 432 5.95 33.45 17.62
CA ARG A 432 5.59 34.29 16.44
C ARG A 432 6.35 33.92 15.19
N GLY A 433 7.65 33.59 15.31
CA GLY A 433 8.45 33.15 14.19
C GLY A 433 7.92 31.86 13.56
N HIS A 434 7.62 30.84 14.38
CA HIS A 434 7.03 29.58 13.96
C HIS A 434 5.65 29.80 13.29
N PHE A 435 4.79 30.60 13.91
CA PHE A 435 3.47 30.92 13.36
C PHE A 435 3.55 31.62 12.00
N GLN A 436 4.51 32.51 11.79
CA GLN A 436 4.73 33.18 10.49
C GLN A 436 5.17 32.18 9.42
N VAL A 437 6.04 31.23 9.73
CA VAL A 437 6.42 30.14 8.80
C VAL A 437 5.20 29.32 8.42
N MET A 438 4.40 28.90 9.39
CA MET A 438 3.17 28.15 9.16
C MET A 438 2.19 28.93 8.25
N LEU A 439 1.94 30.20 8.52
CA LEU A 439 1.11 31.05 7.66
C LEU A 439 1.66 31.17 6.24
N THR A 440 2.98 31.28 6.07
CA THR A 440 3.63 31.36 4.76
C THR A 440 3.45 30.06 3.98
N VAL A 441 3.65 28.88 4.62
CA VAL A 441 3.42 27.57 4.01
C VAL A 441 1.95 27.41 3.57
N LEU A 442 1.01 27.82 4.41
CA LEU A 442 -0.43 27.75 4.08
C LEU A 442 -0.81 28.68 2.92
N ARG A 443 -0.27 29.92 2.89
CA ARG A 443 -0.49 30.85 1.78
C ARG A 443 0.15 30.36 0.49
N LEU A 444 1.36 29.79 0.58
CA LEU A 444 2.03 29.17 -0.55
C LEU A 444 1.19 28.01 -1.13
N SER A 445 0.63 27.16 -0.27
CA SER A 445 -0.24 26.05 -0.67
C SER A 445 -1.53 26.55 -1.32
N LEU A 446 -2.17 27.56 -0.77
CA LEU A 446 -3.38 28.20 -1.35
C LEU A 446 -3.10 28.82 -2.72
N ALA A 447 -1.99 29.56 -2.83
CA ALA A 447 -1.58 30.18 -4.09
C ALA A 447 -1.26 29.13 -5.16
N ARG A 448 -0.60 28.05 -4.80
CA ARG A 448 -0.28 26.93 -5.68
C ARG A 448 -1.54 26.23 -6.20
N GLN A 449 -2.49 25.92 -5.31
CA GLN A 449 -3.75 25.29 -5.72
C GLN A 449 -4.60 26.20 -6.63
N ARG A 450 -4.46 27.52 -6.51
CA ARG A 450 -5.07 28.50 -7.43
C ARG A 450 -4.26 28.74 -8.70
N SER A 451 -3.07 28.15 -8.82
CA SER A 451 -2.12 28.39 -9.92
C SER A 451 -1.74 29.87 -10.09
N ASP A 452 -1.69 30.64 -8.97
CA ASP A 452 -1.31 32.03 -8.95
C ASP A 452 0.22 32.19 -8.84
N LEU A 453 0.91 32.25 -9.98
CA LEU A 453 2.36 32.36 -10.04
C LEU A 453 2.91 33.56 -9.23
N ARG A 454 2.22 34.73 -9.28
CA ARG A 454 2.70 35.93 -8.57
C ARG A 454 2.64 35.74 -7.06
N ALA A 455 1.53 35.19 -6.57
CA ALA A 455 1.37 34.89 -5.15
C ALA A 455 2.36 33.79 -4.70
N VAL A 456 2.52 32.72 -5.51
CA VAL A 456 3.50 31.64 -5.23
C VAL A 456 4.91 32.19 -5.14
N ALA A 457 5.35 33.02 -6.11
CA ALA A 457 6.68 33.62 -6.08
C ALA A 457 6.90 34.48 -4.82
N GLY A 458 5.91 35.33 -4.47
CA GLY A 458 6.03 36.17 -3.27
C GLY A 458 6.06 35.37 -1.95
N GLU A 459 5.30 34.29 -1.83
CA GLU A 459 5.33 33.45 -0.63
C GLU A 459 6.57 32.53 -0.59
N ALA A 460 7.05 32.06 -1.75
CA ALA A 460 8.31 31.30 -1.84
C ALA A 460 9.50 32.17 -1.42
N ASP A 461 9.57 33.42 -1.89
CA ASP A 461 10.64 34.36 -1.48
C ASP A 461 10.60 34.63 0.04
N ARG A 462 9.41 34.79 0.62
CA ARG A 462 9.24 34.93 2.08
C ARG A 462 9.69 33.69 2.82
N LEU A 463 9.35 32.48 2.30
CA LEU A 463 9.74 31.22 2.91
C LEU A 463 11.26 31.05 2.88
N LEU A 464 11.91 31.35 1.74
CA LEU A 464 13.36 31.30 1.60
C LEU A 464 14.06 32.31 2.53
N ALA A 465 13.54 33.53 2.65
CA ALA A 465 14.05 34.52 3.59
C ALA A 465 13.87 34.08 5.06
N ALA A 466 12.75 33.42 5.37
CA ALA A 466 12.52 32.90 6.71
C ALA A 466 13.49 31.76 7.06
N VAL A 467 13.91 30.94 6.10
CA VAL A 467 14.90 29.86 6.29
C VAL A 467 16.26 30.41 6.75
N GLU A 468 16.64 31.60 6.29
CA GLU A 468 17.90 32.25 6.64
C GLU A 468 17.85 32.98 8.00
N ALA A 469 16.68 33.11 8.59
CA ALA A 469 16.49 33.80 9.88
C ALA A 469 16.95 32.92 11.07
N PRO A 470 17.61 33.50 12.10
CA PRO A 470 18.10 32.74 13.26
C PRO A 470 17.04 31.97 14.03
N ASP A 471 15.81 32.49 14.06
CA ASP A 471 14.68 31.88 14.78
C ASP A 471 14.17 30.59 14.10
N THR A 472 14.32 30.47 12.78
CA THR A 472 13.91 29.31 11.99
C THR A 472 14.98 28.20 11.97
N ALA A 473 16.22 28.52 12.20
CA ALA A 473 17.29 27.55 12.34
C ALA A 473 17.04 26.55 13.48
N GLN A 474 16.26 26.97 14.50
CA GLN A 474 15.84 26.11 15.61
C GLN A 474 14.79 25.06 15.21
N LEU A 475 14.06 25.27 14.12
CA LEU A 475 13.04 24.31 13.63
C LEU A 475 13.63 23.12 12.90
N GLY A 476 14.90 23.18 12.47
CA GLY A 476 15.55 22.07 11.73
C GLY A 476 14.98 21.79 10.34
N LEU A 477 14.04 22.61 9.83
CA LEU A 477 13.28 22.38 8.59
C LEU A 477 13.77 23.25 7.42
N GLY A 478 14.95 23.89 7.51
CA GLY A 478 15.41 24.86 6.51
C GLY A 478 15.48 24.29 5.09
N GLU A 479 16.08 23.10 4.90
CA GLU A 479 16.17 22.47 3.58
C GLU A 479 14.82 21.91 3.10
N ASP A 480 13.96 21.46 4.01
CA ASP A 480 12.59 21.02 3.72
C ASP A 480 11.74 22.14 3.12
N LEU A 481 11.76 23.31 3.78
CA LEU A 481 11.03 24.49 3.34
C LEU A 481 11.57 25.03 2.01
N ARG A 482 12.88 24.93 1.79
CA ARG A 482 13.50 25.29 0.52
C ARG A 482 13.05 24.36 -0.60
N ALA A 483 13.02 23.04 -0.36
CA ALA A 483 12.53 22.08 -1.35
C ALA A 483 11.06 22.32 -1.69
N LEU A 484 10.23 22.58 -0.66
CA LEU A 484 8.82 22.92 -0.84
C LEU A 484 8.63 24.19 -1.68
N ALA A 485 9.41 25.25 -1.42
CA ALA A 485 9.37 26.50 -2.19
C ALA A 485 9.72 26.27 -3.67
N LEU A 486 10.81 25.54 -3.94
CA LEU A 486 11.28 25.24 -5.30
C LEU A 486 10.21 24.41 -6.07
N ILE A 487 9.67 23.36 -5.46
CA ILE A 487 8.64 22.54 -6.10
C ILE A 487 7.39 23.39 -6.37
N SER A 488 6.97 24.21 -5.42
CA SER A 488 5.78 25.05 -5.58
C SER A 488 5.96 26.13 -6.67
N LEU A 489 7.15 26.72 -6.78
CA LEU A 489 7.50 27.63 -7.87
C LEU A 489 7.42 26.91 -9.22
N GLY A 490 8.08 25.77 -9.35
CA GLY A 490 8.09 24.99 -10.58
C GLY A 490 6.67 24.60 -11.03
N VAL A 491 5.81 24.21 -10.10
CA VAL A 491 4.39 23.92 -10.39
C VAL A 491 3.66 25.14 -10.93
N ALA A 492 3.79 26.32 -10.30
CA ALA A 492 3.12 27.53 -10.76
C ALA A 492 3.66 28.01 -12.12
N GLU A 493 4.95 27.82 -12.37
CA GLU A 493 5.59 28.16 -13.65
C GLU A 493 5.13 27.29 -14.81
N ILE A 494 4.76 26.00 -14.57
CA ILE A 494 4.11 25.16 -15.60
C ILE A 494 2.82 25.86 -16.09
N TRP A 495 1.98 26.28 -15.16
CA TRP A 495 0.68 26.91 -15.49
C TRP A 495 0.83 28.30 -16.12
N ALA A 496 1.95 28.97 -15.90
CA ALA A 496 2.33 30.21 -16.58
C ALA A 496 3.10 30.01 -17.90
N LEU A 497 3.25 28.75 -18.34
CA LEU A 497 4.01 28.35 -19.55
C LEU A 497 5.50 28.73 -19.50
N ARG A 498 6.08 28.91 -18.33
CA ARG A 498 7.50 29.20 -18.11
C ARG A 498 8.31 27.90 -17.96
N PHE A 499 8.26 27.07 -18.98
CA PHE A 499 8.76 25.68 -18.92
C PHE A 499 10.25 25.54 -18.56
N ALA A 500 11.10 26.50 -18.96
CA ALA A 500 12.55 26.43 -18.64
C ALA A 500 12.81 26.66 -17.13
N ASP A 501 12.11 27.62 -16.55
CA ASP A 501 12.21 27.92 -15.11
C ASP A 501 11.59 26.78 -14.30
N ALA A 502 10.42 26.28 -14.73
CA ALA A 502 9.72 25.16 -14.10
C ALA A 502 10.61 23.90 -14.01
N ASP A 503 11.29 23.56 -15.12
CA ASP A 503 12.17 22.39 -15.16
C ASP A 503 13.33 22.51 -14.16
N ARG A 504 13.99 23.67 -14.14
CA ARG A 504 15.07 23.95 -13.23
C ARG A 504 14.61 23.85 -11.77
N HIS A 505 13.52 24.52 -11.39
CA HIS A 505 13.06 24.55 -10.00
C HIS A 505 12.54 23.16 -9.55
N LEU A 506 11.86 22.41 -10.41
CA LEU A 506 11.41 21.05 -10.09
C LEU A 506 12.59 20.08 -9.96
N GLU A 507 13.58 20.14 -10.87
CA GLU A 507 14.76 19.28 -10.77
C GLU A 507 15.58 19.57 -9.50
N GLU A 508 15.82 20.85 -9.20
CA GLU A 508 16.49 21.26 -7.95
C GLU A 508 15.70 20.85 -6.71
N GLY A 509 14.39 21.06 -6.71
CA GLY A 509 13.50 20.70 -5.60
C GLY A 509 13.45 19.20 -5.36
N VAL A 510 13.30 18.39 -6.41
CA VAL A 510 13.32 16.92 -6.33
C VAL A 510 14.68 16.39 -5.87
N ALA A 511 15.78 16.93 -6.40
CA ALA A 511 17.13 16.55 -5.99
C ALA A 511 17.37 16.87 -4.50
N LEU A 512 16.88 18.02 -4.04
CA LEU A 512 16.98 18.42 -2.64
C LEU A 512 16.12 17.50 -1.77
N ALA A 513 14.86 17.24 -2.11
CA ALA A 513 13.95 16.35 -1.38
C ALA A 513 14.56 14.94 -1.22
N ARG A 514 15.20 14.42 -2.28
CA ARG A 514 15.91 13.13 -2.24
C ARG A 514 17.11 13.17 -1.30
N ARG A 515 17.91 14.23 -1.33
CA ARG A 515 19.09 14.38 -0.47
C ARG A 515 18.73 14.45 1.01
N ILE A 516 17.64 15.14 1.36
CA ILE A 516 17.16 15.27 2.73
C ILE A 516 16.26 14.10 3.17
N GLN A 517 16.11 13.08 2.33
CA GLN A 517 15.32 11.88 2.60
C GLN A 517 13.83 12.16 2.89
N ARG A 518 13.21 13.05 2.08
CA ARG A 518 11.79 13.35 2.12
C ARG A 518 11.07 12.74 0.90
N PRO A 519 10.80 11.43 0.90
CA PRO A 519 10.27 10.73 -0.27
C PRO A 519 8.87 11.20 -0.69
N TYR A 520 8.04 11.71 0.24
CA TYR A 520 6.73 12.26 -0.13
C TYR A 520 6.85 13.59 -0.88
N LEU A 521 7.79 14.44 -0.46
CA LEU A 521 8.10 15.69 -1.17
C LEU A 521 8.76 15.40 -2.54
N GLU A 522 9.63 14.37 -2.62
CA GLU A 522 10.16 13.87 -3.90
C GLU A 522 9.02 13.39 -4.82
N LEU A 523 8.07 12.62 -4.31
CA LEU A 523 6.88 12.18 -5.05
C LEU A 523 6.08 13.38 -5.57
N THR A 524 5.89 14.41 -4.74
CA THR A 524 5.18 15.63 -5.14
C THR A 524 5.86 16.30 -6.35
N GLY A 525 7.17 16.48 -6.29
CA GLY A 525 7.92 17.08 -7.39
C GLY A 525 7.93 16.22 -8.66
N LEU A 526 8.07 14.90 -8.55
CA LEU A 526 8.02 13.97 -9.69
C LEU A 526 6.63 13.92 -10.35
N ALA A 527 5.57 13.82 -9.55
CA ALA A 527 4.20 13.79 -10.07
C ALA A 527 3.84 15.08 -10.80
N GLN A 528 4.17 16.24 -10.24
CA GLN A 528 3.96 17.53 -10.91
C GLN A 528 4.89 17.71 -12.12
N GLY A 529 6.15 17.28 -12.01
CA GLY A 529 7.11 17.35 -13.11
C GLY A 529 6.76 16.44 -14.29
N SER A 530 5.94 15.41 -14.08
CA SER A 530 5.42 14.58 -15.19
C SER A 530 4.53 15.37 -16.14
N LEU A 531 3.75 16.35 -15.65
CA LEU A 531 2.96 17.26 -16.49
C LEU A 531 3.86 18.09 -17.41
N LEU A 532 4.93 18.69 -16.85
CA LEU A 532 5.89 19.44 -17.66
C LEU A 532 6.51 18.56 -18.75
N ALA A 533 6.84 17.31 -18.39
CA ALA A 533 7.41 16.36 -19.34
C ALA A 533 6.45 16.01 -20.49
N VAL A 534 5.15 15.87 -20.24
CA VAL A 534 4.12 15.63 -21.27
C VAL A 534 4.06 16.77 -22.29
N PHE A 535 4.25 18.01 -21.87
CA PHE A 535 4.30 19.16 -22.80
C PHE A 535 5.52 19.12 -23.74
N ARG A 536 6.59 18.42 -23.37
CA ARG A 536 7.82 18.29 -24.18
C ARG A 536 7.83 17.00 -25.01
N SER A 537 7.47 15.88 -24.39
CA SER A 537 7.47 14.55 -24.97
C SER A 537 6.55 13.63 -24.18
N TYR A 538 5.69 12.92 -24.86
CA TYR A 538 4.81 11.93 -24.25
C TYR A 538 5.57 10.73 -23.70
N GLN A 539 6.68 10.33 -24.34
CA GLN A 539 7.57 9.28 -23.83
C GLN A 539 8.21 9.70 -22.49
N LEU A 540 8.76 10.92 -22.43
CA LEU A 540 9.35 11.45 -21.21
C LEU A 540 8.30 11.62 -20.11
N GLY A 541 7.09 12.11 -20.46
CA GLY A 541 5.97 12.21 -19.55
C GLY A 541 5.56 10.87 -18.96
N ALA A 542 5.39 9.85 -19.80
CA ALA A 542 5.11 8.49 -19.35
C ALA A 542 6.22 7.90 -18.48
N GLN A 543 7.48 8.17 -18.80
CA GLN A 543 8.62 7.73 -17.97
C GLN A 543 8.63 8.38 -16.59
N ARG A 544 8.48 9.72 -16.50
CA ARG A 544 8.45 10.46 -15.23
C ARG A 544 7.23 10.07 -14.39
N SER A 545 6.06 9.86 -15.03
CA SER A 545 4.86 9.37 -14.35
C SER A 545 5.09 8.00 -13.72
N ARG A 546 5.71 7.05 -14.43
CA ARG A 546 6.04 5.73 -13.87
C ARG A 546 7.03 5.83 -12.71
N GLN A 547 8.03 6.72 -12.77
CA GLN A 547 8.96 6.95 -11.66
C GLN A 547 8.24 7.42 -10.39
N ALA A 548 7.26 8.34 -10.54
CA ALA A 548 6.42 8.80 -9.44
C ALA A 548 5.56 7.66 -8.87
N ILE A 549 4.93 6.86 -9.75
CA ILE A 549 4.10 5.70 -9.38
C ILE A 549 4.93 4.65 -8.63
N ASP A 550 6.10 4.28 -9.15
CA ASP A 550 7.01 3.32 -8.50
C ASP A 550 7.46 3.79 -7.11
N LEU A 551 7.66 5.10 -6.93
CA LEU A 551 7.97 5.67 -5.62
C LEU A 551 6.77 5.56 -4.67
N ALA A 552 5.58 5.90 -5.15
CA ALA A 552 4.35 5.81 -4.37
C ALA A 552 4.04 4.37 -3.94
N GLU A 553 4.20 3.39 -4.83
CA GLU A 553 3.99 1.97 -4.52
C GLU A 553 4.94 1.45 -3.43
N ARG A 554 6.22 1.83 -3.51
CA ARG A 554 7.22 1.45 -2.50
C ARG A 554 6.90 1.95 -1.10
N HIS A 555 6.21 3.08 -0.99
CA HIS A 555 5.86 3.73 0.28
C HIS A 555 4.40 3.53 0.69
N GLY A 556 3.57 2.84 -0.11
CA GLY A 556 2.16 2.61 0.18
C GLY A 556 1.27 3.83 -0.07
N TRP A 557 1.68 4.76 -0.94
CA TRP A 557 0.96 6.00 -1.29
C TRP A 557 0.18 5.93 -2.60
N SER A 558 -0.13 4.74 -3.08
CA SER A 558 -0.85 4.54 -4.34
C SER A 558 -2.26 5.17 -4.35
N GLU A 559 -2.86 5.36 -3.18
CA GLU A 559 -4.18 5.98 -3.01
C GLU A 559 -4.12 7.47 -2.62
N GLU A 560 -2.90 8.03 -2.48
CA GLU A 560 -2.75 9.44 -2.16
C GLU A 560 -3.08 10.33 -3.36
N PRO A 561 -3.78 11.49 -3.16
CA PRO A 561 -4.19 12.37 -4.25
C PRO A 561 -3.05 12.81 -5.17
N ILE A 562 -1.85 13.01 -4.63
CA ILE A 562 -0.66 13.40 -5.41
C ILE A 562 -0.28 12.34 -6.44
N THR A 563 -0.46 11.05 -6.14
CA THR A 563 -0.20 9.94 -7.07
C THR A 563 -1.23 9.93 -8.20
N GLY A 564 -2.46 10.38 -7.94
CA GLY A 564 -3.50 10.56 -8.95
C GLY A 564 -3.10 11.49 -10.09
N ILE A 565 -2.23 12.49 -9.81
CA ILE A 565 -1.66 13.36 -10.85
C ILE A 565 -0.80 12.54 -11.80
N ALA A 566 0.11 11.71 -11.29
CA ALA A 566 0.97 10.87 -12.10
C ALA A 566 0.16 9.85 -12.94
N TYR A 567 -0.91 9.28 -12.38
CA TYR A 567 -1.84 8.41 -13.12
C TYR A 567 -2.50 9.15 -14.28
N GLY A 568 -3.01 10.37 -14.04
CA GLY A 568 -3.63 11.19 -15.08
C GLY A 568 -2.68 11.55 -16.22
N GLN A 569 -1.43 11.92 -15.89
CA GLN A 569 -0.40 12.25 -16.89
C GLN A 569 0.04 11.02 -17.69
N LEU A 570 0.17 9.86 -17.04
CA LEU A 570 0.45 8.60 -17.74
C LEU A 570 -0.68 8.24 -18.71
N GLY A 571 -1.94 8.37 -18.26
CA GLY A 571 -3.11 8.16 -19.11
C GLY A 571 -3.15 9.10 -20.31
N GLY A 572 -2.86 10.39 -20.12
CA GLY A 572 -2.77 11.38 -21.20
C GLY A 572 -1.65 11.08 -22.20
N ALA A 573 -0.48 10.68 -21.72
CA ALA A 573 0.64 10.29 -22.58
C ALA A 573 0.33 9.03 -23.40
N LEU A 574 -0.30 8.02 -22.80
CA LEU A 574 -0.73 6.80 -23.48
C LEU A 574 -1.84 7.06 -24.51
N LEU A 575 -2.77 7.98 -24.21
CA LEU A 575 -3.77 8.45 -25.17
C LEU A 575 -3.11 9.03 -26.40
N ALA A 576 -2.13 9.93 -26.22
CA ALA A 576 -1.42 10.53 -27.34
C ALA A 576 -0.70 9.49 -28.21
N GLN A 577 -0.24 8.40 -27.60
CA GLN A 577 0.40 7.24 -28.24
C GLN A 577 -0.58 6.20 -28.79
N GLY A 578 -1.89 6.47 -28.81
CA GLY A 578 -2.91 5.57 -29.34
C GLY A 578 -3.23 4.33 -28.50
N ARG A 579 -2.68 4.21 -27.26
CA ARG A 579 -2.92 3.09 -26.32
C ARG A 579 -4.19 3.30 -25.52
N LEU A 580 -5.34 3.34 -26.20
CA LEU A 580 -6.62 3.84 -25.67
C LEU A 580 -7.13 3.04 -24.45
N GLU A 581 -6.99 1.72 -24.45
CA GLU A 581 -7.48 0.88 -23.34
C GLU A 581 -6.63 1.06 -22.08
N GLU A 582 -5.32 1.11 -22.22
CA GLU A 582 -4.42 1.38 -21.10
C GLU A 582 -4.61 2.82 -20.58
N ALA A 583 -4.75 3.80 -21.49
CA ALA A 583 -5.07 5.18 -21.11
C ALA A 583 -6.35 5.23 -20.28
N GLY A 584 -7.43 4.54 -20.73
CA GLY A 584 -8.69 4.46 -20.02
C GLY A 584 -8.55 3.88 -18.59
N GLY A 585 -7.72 2.85 -18.44
CA GLY A 585 -7.42 2.25 -17.14
C GLY A 585 -6.74 3.23 -16.18
N TRP A 586 -5.68 3.91 -16.64
CA TRP A 586 -4.93 4.88 -15.83
C TRP A 586 -5.75 6.14 -15.52
N LEU A 587 -6.51 6.67 -16.49
CA LEU A 587 -7.42 7.80 -16.23
C LEU A 587 -8.51 7.42 -15.23
N GLY A 588 -9.07 6.21 -15.32
CA GLY A 588 -10.03 5.71 -14.32
C GLY A 588 -9.44 5.57 -12.92
N LEU A 589 -8.16 5.21 -12.81
CA LEU A 589 -7.46 5.19 -11.52
C LEU A 589 -7.23 6.61 -11.00
N ALA A 590 -6.82 7.53 -11.87
CA ALA A 590 -6.66 8.94 -11.54
C ALA A 590 -7.97 9.57 -11.01
N GLU A 591 -9.11 9.29 -11.64
CA GLU A 591 -10.43 9.79 -11.23
C GLU A 591 -10.83 9.30 -9.83
N ARG A 592 -10.44 8.09 -9.45
CA ARG A 592 -10.70 7.56 -8.09
C ARG A 592 -9.76 8.13 -7.04
N THR A 593 -8.53 8.47 -7.41
CA THR A 593 -7.46 8.85 -6.49
C THR A 593 -7.35 10.36 -6.34
N LEU A 594 -7.39 11.09 -7.47
CA LEU A 594 -7.29 12.55 -7.48
C LEU A 594 -8.63 13.18 -7.05
N ARG A 595 -8.58 14.00 -6.03
CA ARG A 595 -9.71 14.86 -5.67
C ARG A 595 -9.61 16.15 -6.50
N ALA A 596 -10.35 16.21 -7.58
CA ALA A 596 -10.31 17.34 -8.53
C ALA A 596 -10.54 18.71 -7.87
N ASP A 597 -11.38 18.78 -6.84
CA ASP A 597 -11.64 20.03 -6.09
C ASP A 597 -10.42 20.46 -5.23
N THR A 598 -9.55 19.54 -4.84
CA THR A 598 -8.36 19.82 -4.02
C THR A 598 -7.20 20.32 -4.87
N GLU A 599 -7.04 19.78 -6.07
CA GLU A 599 -6.03 20.19 -7.05
C GLU A 599 -6.73 20.54 -8.38
N PRO A 600 -7.40 21.72 -8.45
CA PRO A 600 -8.25 22.07 -9.61
C PRO A 600 -7.53 22.04 -10.95
N ALA A 601 -6.25 22.45 -10.98
CA ALA A 601 -5.45 22.44 -12.20
C ALA A 601 -5.17 21.02 -12.70
N ALA A 602 -4.83 20.11 -11.79
CA ALA A 602 -4.63 18.70 -12.13
C ALA A 602 -5.95 18.02 -12.52
N GLY A 603 -7.04 18.34 -11.82
CA GLY A 603 -8.39 17.89 -12.12
C GLY A 603 -8.85 18.37 -13.50
N MET A 604 -8.60 19.61 -13.85
CA MET A 604 -8.84 20.16 -15.18
C MET A 604 -8.12 19.32 -16.25
N MET A 605 -6.81 19.07 -16.09
CA MET A 605 -6.04 18.26 -17.04
C MET A 605 -6.55 16.83 -17.15
N LEU A 606 -6.92 16.22 -16.02
CA LEU A 606 -7.50 14.87 -16.03
C LEU A 606 -8.78 14.81 -16.86
N HIS A 607 -9.68 15.77 -16.69
CA HIS A 607 -10.92 15.80 -17.45
C HIS A 607 -10.71 16.17 -18.92
N TYR A 608 -9.68 16.97 -19.26
CA TYR A 608 -9.28 17.15 -20.66
C TYR A 608 -8.72 15.86 -21.25
N ALA A 609 -7.88 15.13 -20.56
CA ALA A 609 -7.39 13.84 -21.04
C ALA A 609 -8.55 12.82 -21.20
N ARG A 610 -9.52 12.80 -20.27
CA ARG A 610 -10.73 11.99 -20.38
C ARG A 610 -11.54 12.40 -21.61
N GLY A 611 -11.81 13.68 -21.80
CA GLY A 611 -12.51 14.19 -23.00
C GLY A 611 -11.80 13.82 -24.29
N GLY A 612 -10.47 13.95 -24.33
CA GLY A 612 -9.66 13.50 -25.46
C GLY A 612 -9.77 12.00 -25.75
N LEU A 613 -9.82 11.16 -24.71
CA LEU A 613 -10.03 9.72 -24.87
C LEU A 613 -11.41 9.41 -25.45
N GLU A 614 -12.47 10.01 -24.92
CA GLU A 614 -13.82 9.78 -25.38
C GLU A 614 -14.01 10.32 -26.82
N MET A 615 -13.41 11.45 -27.14
CA MET A 615 -13.38 12.03 -28.48
C MET A 615 -12.66 11.08 -29.48
N THR A 616 -11.51 10.52 -29.11
CA THR A 616 -10.78 9.57 -29.98
C THR A 616 -11.55 8.26 -30.19
N ARG A 617 -12.42 7.90 -29.25
CA ARG A 617 -13.34 6.76 -29.33
C ARG A 617 -14.62 7.08 -30.13
N GLY A 618 -14.80 8.30 -30.65
CA GLY A 618 -15.98 8.75 -31.33
C GLY A 618 -17.19 9.06 -30.43
N ARG A 619 -16.98 9.14 -29.09
CA ARG A 619 -18.03 9.47 -28.12
C ARG A 619 -18.00 10.95 -27.79
N TYR A 620 -18.48 11.77 -28.74
CA TYR A 620 -18.31 13.22 -28.67
C TYR A 620 -19.15 13.89 -27.57
N GLU A 621 -20.34 13.37 -27.27
CA GLU A 621 -21.18 13.89 -26.19
C GLU A 621 -20.52 13.71 -24.82
N GLU A 622 -19.96 12.52 -24.54
CA GLU A 622 -19.22 12.23 -23.32
C GLU A 622 -17.95 13.08 -23.23
N ALA A 623 -17.27 13.29 -24.37
CA ALA A 623 -16.11 14.18 -24.41
C ALA A 623 -16.49 15.62 -24.01
N LEU A 624 -17.58 16.16 -24.53
CA LEU A 624 -18.09 17.50 -24.20
C LEU A 624 -18.50 17.61 -22.72
N VAL A 625 -19.05 16.54 -22.11
CA VAL A 625 -19.34 16.51 -20.67
C VAL A 625 -18.05 16.61 -19.85
N ALA A 626 -17.02 15.86 -20.23
CA ALA A 626 -15.73 15.90 -19.57
C ALA A 626 -15.07 17.29 -19.69
N PHE A 627 -15.10 17.89 -20.88
CA PHE A 627 -14.55 19.23 -21.10
C PHE A 627 -15.28 20.32 -20.30
N ARG A 628 -16.62 20.28 -20.22
CA ARG A 628 -17.39 21.22 -19.36
C ARG A 628 -17.03 21.06 -17.89
N THR A 629 -16.68 19.84 -17.44
CA THR A 629 -16.21 19.63 -16.07
C THR A 629 -14.83 20.27 -15.87
N ALA A 630 -13.93 20.13 -16.86
CA ALA A 630 -12.64 20.78 -16.85
C ALA A 630 -12.76 22.31 -16.81
N GLU A 631 -13.67 22.90 -17.60
CA GLU A 631 -13.93 24.35 -17.60
C GLU A 631 -14.40 24.86 -16.23
N ARG A 632 -15.30 24.14 -15.55
CA ARG A 632 -15.73 24.51 -14.19
C ARG A 632 -14.57 24.48 -13.18
N LEU A 633 -13.63 23.53 -13.32
CA LEU A 633 -12.43 23.50 -12.47
C LEU A 633 -11.48 24.67 -12.81
N ALA A 634 -11.39 25.06 -14.06
CA ALA A 634 -10.60 26.23 -14.49
C ALA A 634 -11.10 27.54 -13.85
N GLU A 635 -12.40 27.67 -13.54
CA GLU A 635 -12.96 28.84 -12.86
C GLU A 635 -12.39 29.03 -11.42
N LEU A 636 -11.85 27.98 -10.82
CA LEU A 636 -11.21 28.03 -9.50
C LEU A 636 -9.77 28.55 -9.54
N LEU A 637 -9.17 28.63 -10.74
CA LEU A 637 -7.78 29.04 -10.95
C LEU A 637 -7.65 30.57 -11.09
N ALA A 638 -6.47 31.07 -10.80
CA ALA A 638 -6.14 32.49 -11.00
C ALA A 638 -6.16 32.84 -12.51
N ARG A 639 -6.67 34.02 -12.84
CA ARG A 639 -6.76 34.49 -14.22
C ARG A 639 -5.77 35.63 -14.48
N PRO A 640 -5.20 35.76 -15.71
CA PRO A 640 -5.43 34.90 -16.88
C PRO A 640 -4.71 33.54 -16.76
N ASN A 641 -5.36 32.47 -17.24
CA ASN A 641 -4.77 31.13 -17.32
C ASN A 641 -4.53 30.78 -18.80
N PRO A 642 -3.29 30.85 -19.29
CA PRO A 642 -2.99 30.60 -20.70
C PRO A 642 -3.19 29.13 -21.11
N VAL A 643 -3.19 28.19 -20.16
CA VAL A 643 -3.47 26.77 -20.46
C VAL A 643 -4.95 26.56 -20.75
N GLU A 644 -5.84 27.23 -20.03
CA GLU A 644 -7.30 27.16 -20.25
C GLU A 644 -7.67 27.54 -21.69
N THR A 645 -7.14 28.65 -22.19
CA THR A 645 -7.41 29.11 -23.57
C THR A 645 -7.06 28.05 -24.59
N ARG A 646 -5.91 27.38 -24.42
CA ARG A 646 -5.47 26.32 -25.33
C ARG A 646 -6.29 25.05 -25.21
N MET A 647 -6.75 24.71 -24.01
CA MET A 647 -7.57 23.52 -23.81
C MET A 647 -8.95 23.66 -24.42
N ARG A 648 -9.53 24.87 -24.51
CA ARG A 648 -10.80 25.12 -25.22
C ARG A 648 -10.78 24.71 -26.70
N LEU A 649 -9.61 24.64 -27.32
CA LEU A 649 -9.48 24.17 -28.72
C LEU A 649 -9.91 22.70 -28.88
N PHE A 650 -9.73 21.86 -27.81
CA PHE A 650 -10.22 20.48 -27.84
C PHE A 650 -11.74 20.38 -27.82
N VAL A 651 -12.44 21.38 -27.23
CA VAL A 651 -13.89 21.48 -27.28
C VAL A 651 -14.34 21.70 -28.74
N LEU A 652 -13.62 22.55 -29.48
CA LEU A 652 -13.90 22.77 -30.88
C LEU A 652 -13.68 21.52 -31.74
N LEU A 653 -12.61 20.76 -31.47
CA LEU A 653 -12.40 19.46 -32.10
C LEU A 653 -13.56 18.49 -31.80
N ALA A 654 -14.02 18.42 -30.55
CA ALA A 654 -15.15 17.55 -30.20
C ALA A 654 -16.45 17.97 -30.93
N LEU A 655 -16.71 19.28 -31.06
CA LEU A 655 -17.82 19.81 -31.83
C LEU A 655 -17.71 19.49 -33.33
N LEU A 656 -16.52 19.58 -33.93
CA LEU A 656 -16.24 19.13 -35.28
C LEU A 656 -16.58 17.66 -35.47
N GLY A 657 -16.13 16.81 -34.57
CA GLY A 657 -16.43 15.39 -34.62
C GLY A 657 -17.90 15.05 -34.42
N ALA A 658 -18.66 15.91 -33.71
CA ALA A 658 -20.10 15.81 -33.51
C ALA A 658 -20.92 16.41 -34.72
N ASP A 659 -20.27 16.86 -35.79
CA ASP A 659 -20.85 17.51 -36.95
C ASP A 659 -21.58 18.84 -36.63
N GLU A 660 -21.18 19.52 -35.52
CA GLU A 660 -21.75 20.81 -35.11
C GLU A 660 -20.97 21.99 -35.72
N LEU A 661 -20.82 22.01 -37.04
CA LEU A 661 -19.94 22.91 -37.78
C LEU A 661 -20.28 24.39 -37.57
N ASP A 662 -21.58 24.75 -37.51
CA ASP A 662 -22.05 26.14 -37.28
C ASP A 662 -21.57 26.68 -35.93
N ARG A 663 -21.53 25.82 -34.89
CA ARG A 663 -21.07 26.21 -33.57
C ARG A 663 -19.55 26.43 -33.52
N VAL A 664 -18.81 25.63 -34.28
CA VAL A 664 -17.35 25.81 -34.42
C VAL A 664 -17.05 27.13 -35.13
N ASP A 665 -17.75 27.43 -36.26
CA ASP A 665 -17.56 28.66 -37.02
C ASP A 665 -17.90 29.91 -36.17
N ALA A 666 -19.01 29.88 -35.42
CA ALA A 666 -19.40 30.94 -34.49
C ALA A 666 -18.34 31.14 -33.39
N ALA A 667 -17.87 30.07 -32.79
CA ALA A 667 -16.86 30.15 -31.72
C ALA A 667 -15.52 30.68 -32.23
N LEU A 668 -15.08 30.29 -33.43
CA LEU A 668 -13.88 30.85 -34.06
C LEU A 668 -14.05 32.34 -34.41
N ALA A 669 -15.26 32.77 -34.80
CA ALA A 669 -15.56 34.17 -35.10
C ALA A 669 -15.55 35.07 -33.84
N GLU A 670 -15.92 34.52 -32.68
CA GLU A 670 -15.96 35.22 -31.39
C GLU A 670 -14.58 35.29 -30.69
N MET A 671 -13.59 34.51 -31.15
CA MET A 671 -12.24 34.49 -30.56
C MET A 671 -11.52 35.84 -30.69
N ASP A 672 -10.65 36.13 -29.74
CA ASP A 672 -9.72 37.25 -29.82
C ASP A 672 -8.87 37.15 -31.10
N PRO A 673 -8.63 38.27 -31.83
CA PRO A 673 -7.83 38.27 -33.06
C PRO A 673 -6.45 37.61 -32.89
N HIS A 674 -5.81 37.79 -31.77
CA HIS A 674 -4.50 37.16 -31.50
C HIS A 674 -4.59 35.63 -31.38
N ASP A 675 -5.58 35.12 -30.66
CA ASP A 675 -5.81 33.70 -30.51
C ASP A 675 -6.27 33.04 -31.84
N ARG A 676 -6.99 33.77 -32.66
CA ARG A 676 -7.43 33.31 -33.97
C ARG A 676 -6.28 33.06 -34.94
N GLU A 677 -5.22 33.86 -34.82
CA GLU A 677 -4.01 33.73 -35.65
C GLU A 677 -3.04 32.67 -35.16
N SER A 678 -3.29 32.01 -34.04
CA SER A 678 -2.44 30.93 -33.52
C SER A 678 -2.41 29.74 -34.46
N GLY A 679 -1.31 28.98 -34.48
CA GLY A 679 -1.16 27.81 -35.33
C GLY A 679 -2.18 26.71 -35.00
N GLU A 680 -2.54 26.57 -33.75
CA GLU A 680 -3.54 25.60 -33.28
C GLU A 680 -4.95 25.98 -33.78
N THR A 681 -5.34 27.27 -33.68
CA THR A 681 -6.65 27.72 -34.13
C THR A 681 -6.78 27.62 -35.67
N ARG A 682 -5.72 27.98 -36.42
CA ARG A 682 -5.65 27.79 -37.84
C ARG A 682 -5.78 26.33 -38.27
N THR A 683 -5.21 25.42 -37.48
CA THR A 683 -5.36 23.97 -37.70
C THR A 683 -6.82 23.52 -37.53
N ILE A 684 -7.54 24.05 -36.54
CA ILE A 684 -8.97 23.77 -36.37
C ILE A 684 -9.79 24.39 -37.51
N LEU A 685 -9.47 25.60 -37.94
CA LEU A 685 -10.12 26.23 -39.10
C LEU A 685 -9.93 25.35 -40.34
N ALA A 686 -8.75 24.81 -40.56
CA ALA A 686 -8.52 23.89 -41.69
C ALA A 686 -9.36 22.61 -41.58
N ALA A 687 -9.45 22.02 -40.37
CA ALA A 687 -10.30 20.86 -40.14
C ALA A 687 -11.78 21.19 -40.40
N LEU A 688 -12.27 22.39 -40.01
CA LEU A 688 -13.61 22.86 -40.27
C LEU A 688 -13.84 23.01 -41.82
N ARG A 689 -12.90 23.63 -42.55
CA ARG A 689 -13.01 23.77 -44.01
C ARG A 689 -13.02 22.43 -44.71
N LEU A 690 -12.21 21.46 -44.29
CA LEU A 690 -12.27 20.09 -44.81
C LEU A 690 -13.63 19.43 -44.56
N ALA A 691 -14.21 19.62 -43.35
CA ALA A 691 -15.54 19.12 -43.03
C ALA A 691 -16.65 19.80 -43.84
N GLN A 692 -16.43 21.00 -44.33
CA GLN A 692 -17.32 21.76 -45.22
C GLN A 692 -17.07 21.46 -46.71
N ASP A 693 -16.20 20.49 -47.04
CA ASP A 693 -15.82 20.11 -48.43
C ASP A 693 -15.10 21.23 -49.19
N ASP A 694 -14.33 22.08 -48.49
CA ASP A 694 -13.53 23.19 -49.05
C ASP A 694 -12.02 22.96 -48.77
N PRO A 695 -11.37 22.07 -49.56
CA PRO A 695 -9.96 21.75 -49.38
C PRO A 695 -9.00 22.88 -49.74
N GLU A 696 -9.40 23.80 -50.65
CA GLU A 696 -8.62 25.00 -50.99
C GLU A 696 -8.49 25.93 -49.78
N ALA A 697 -9.60 26.27 -49.14
CA ALA A 697 -9.61 27.12 -47.95
C ALA A 697 -8.90 26.43 -46.77
N ALA A 698 -8.93 25.09 -46.66
CA ALA A 698 -8.20 24.36 -45.67
C ALA A 698 -6.67 24.49 -45.88
N ALA A 699 -6.18 24.33 -47.09
CA ALA A 699 -4.77 24.50 -47.38
C ALA A 699 -4.29 25.95 -47.18
N GLU A 700 -5.15 26.96 -47.51
CA GLU A 700 -4.87 28.38 -47.24
C GLU A 700 -4.75 28.67 -45.75
N ALA A 701 -5.64 28.09 -44.91
CA ALA A 701 -5.60 28.24 -43.46
C ALA A 701 -4.30 27.63 -42.84
N LEU A 702 -3.80 26.53 -43.42
CA LEU A 702 -2.61 25.84 -42.93
C LEU A 702 -1.29 26.47 -43.38
N ALA A 703 -1.26 27.18 -44.51
CA ALA A 703 -0.02 27.72 -45.06
C ALA A 703 0.84 28.49 -44.04
N PRO A 704 0.32 29.42 -43.21
CA PRO A 704 1.12 30.10 -42.19
C PRO A 704 1.65 29.19 -41.12
N VAL A 705 0.95 28.08 -40.79
CA VAL A 705 1.39 27.09 -39.78
C VAL A 705 2.57 26.30 -40.34
N LEU A 706 2.47 25.83 -41.55
CA LEU A 706 3.49 24.99 -42.20
C LEU A 706 4.73 25.79 -42.62
N GLU A 707 4.60 27.08 -42.87
CA GLU A 707 5.69 28.02 -43.12
C GLU A 707 6.36 28.55 -41.83
N GLY A 708 5.77 28.28 -40.66
CA GLY A 708 6.27 28.70 -39.36
C GLY A 708 5.98 30.16 -39.00
N SER A 709 5.19 30.90 -39.77
CA SER A 709 4.75 32.29 -39.48
C SER A 709 3.64 32.34 -38.44
N ALA A 710 2.84 31.25 -38.29
CA ALA A 710 1.91 31.02 -37.21
C ALA A 710 2.37 29.80 -36.40
N PRO A 711 3.25 29.99 -35.37
CA PRO A 711 3.83 28.90 -34.64
C PRO A 711 2.79 28.16 -33.80
N VAL A 712 2.95 26.85 -33.70
CA VAL A 712 2.27 25.98 -32.74
C VAL A 712 3.02 26.01 -31.41
N ALA A 713 2.35 26.38 -30.35
CA ALA A 713 3.00 26.65 -29.10
C ALA A 713 2.73 25.57 -28.02
N SER A 714 1.73 24.69 -28.18
CA SER A 714 1.28 23.77 -27.14
C SER A 714 1.94 22.39 -27.17
N SER A 715 1.99 21.70 -28.30
CA SER A 715 2.67 20.40 -28.42
C SER A 715 2.96 20.06 -29.87
N ALA A 716 3.94 19.21 -30.11
CA ALA A 716 4.26 18.71 -31.47
C ALA A 716 3.09 18.00 -32.14
N SER A 717 2.14 17.44 -31.38
CA SER A 717 0.97 16.75 -31.96
C SER A 717 0.02 17.64 -32.76
N TRP A 718 -0.05 18.95 -32.45
CA TRP A 718 -0.79 19.90 -33.28
C TRP A 718 -0.13 20.12 -34.65
N LEU A 719 1.19 20.11 -34.69
CA LEU A 719 1.92 20.22 -35.97
C LEU A 719 1.77 18.92 -36.79
N VAL A 720 1.77 17.75 -36.13
CA VAL A 720 1.43 16.47 -36.78
C VAL A 720 0.02 16.54 -37.37
N LEU A 721 -0.96 17.07 -36.61
CA LEU A 721 -2.33 17.25 -37.10
C LEU A 721 -2.39 18.22 -38.32
N ALA A 722 -1.67 19.34 -38.27
CA ALA A 722 -1.62 20.30 -39.34
C ALA A 722 -1.10 19.67 -40.65
N PHE A 723 0.01 18.93 -40.60
CA PHE A 723 0.56 18.22 -41.75
C PHE A 723 -0.33 17.09 -42.26
N LEU A 724 -1.05 16.40 -41.37
CA LEU A 724 -2.04 15.39 -41.74
C LEU A 724 -3.22 16.02 -42.48
N LEU A 725 -3.78 17.14 -42.00
CA LEU A 725 -4.87 17.86 -42.64
C LEU A 725 -4.44 18.44 -43.97
N GLU A 726 -3.21 18.97 -44.08
CA GLU A 726 -2.64 19.38 -45.37
C GLU A 726 -2.56 18.20 -46.36
N ALA A 727 -2.12 17.04 -45.90
CA ALA A 727 -2.06 15.83 -46.73
C ALA A 727 -3.47 15.44 -47.24
N MET A 728 -4.49 15.55 -46.37
CA MET A 728 -5.88 15.28 -46.73
C MET A 728 -6.44 16.34 -47.71
N ALA A 729 -6.14 17.62 -47.50
CA ALA A 729 -6.55 18.71 -48.38
C ALA A 729 -5.94 18.54 -49.78
N ARG A 730 -4.63 18.27 -49.89
CA ARG A 730 -3.93 18.04 -51.16
C ARG A 730 -4.41 16.77 -51.90
N ASP A 731 -4.74 15.72 -51.13
CA ASP A 731 -5.32 14.49 -51.69
C ASP A 731 -6.70 14.79 -52.32
N ALA A 732 -7.56 15.55 -51.61
CA ALA A 732 -8.87 15.99 -52.12
C ALA A 732 -8.76 16.86 -53.38
N LEU A 733 -7.73 17.70 -53.47
CA LEU A 733 -7.41 18.51 -54.63
C LEU A 733 -6.74 17.70 -55.78
N GLY A 734 -6.46 16.44 -55.61
CA GLY A 734 -5.83 15.58 -56.62
C GLY A 734 -4.28 15.72 -56.69
N ASP A 735 -3.63 16.54 -55.86
CA ASP A 735 -2.17 16.68 -55.82
C ASP A 735 -1.54 15.59 -54.96
N GLN A 736 -1.45 14.41 -55.50
CA GLN A 736 -0.89 13.20 -54.90
C GLN A 736 0.59 13.35 -54.48
N ALA A 737 1.33 14.26 -55.11
CA ALA A 737 2.73 14.47 -54.81
C ALA A 737 2.88 15.33 -53.54
N ALA A 738 2.10 16.42 -53.44
CA ALA A 738 2.08 17.27 -52.25
C ALA A 738 1.46 16.53 -51.07
N ALA A 739 0.37 15.78 -51.27
CA ALA A 739 -0.25 14.93 -50.22
C ALA A 739 0.75 13.94 -49.63
N GLY A 740 1.52 13.26 -50.50
CA GLY A 740 2.57 12.30 -50.00
C GLY A 740 3.67 12.99 -49.22
N ARG A 741 4.12 14.19 -49.64
CA ARG A 741 5.15 14.94 -48.88
C ARG A 741 4.64 15.42 -47.53
N ALA A 742 3.43 15.92 -47.45
CA ALA A 742 2.81 16.37 -46.22
C ALA A 742 2.62 15.20 -45.22
N LEU A 743 2.14 14.05 -45.74
CA LEU A 743 1.99 12.85 -44.90
C LEU A 743 3.32 12.33 -44.38
N GLU A 744 4.38 12.26 -45.20
CA GLU A 744 5.73 11.87 -44.79
C GLU A 744 6.26 12.81 -43.68
N HIS A 745 5.97 14.09 -43.75
CA HIS A 745 6.36 15.06 -42.72
C HIS A 745 5.54 14.87 -41.44
N ALA A 746 4.25 14.59 -41.50
CA ALA A 746 3.45 14.24 -40.33
C ALA A 746 4.00 12.99 -39.63
N LEU A 747 4.35 11.95 -40.37
CA LEU A 747 4.92 10.71 -39.83
C LEU A 747 6.30 10.95 -39.23
N TYR A 748 7.17 11.74 -39.89
CA TYR A 748 8.47 12.12 -39.36
C TYR A 748 8.37 12.83 -38.01
N LEU A 749 7.40 13.72 -37.83
CA LEU A 749 7.18 14.42 -36.55
C LEU A 749 6.55 13.52 -35.48
N ALA A 750 5.74 12.55 -35.87
CA ALA A 750 5.04 11.65 -34.98
C ALA A 750 5.92 10.53 -34.41
N GLU A 751 6.84 9.98 -35.22
CA GLU A 751 7.62 8.78 -34.88
C GLU A 751 8.50 8.89 -33.64
N PRO A 752 9.26 10.01 -33.41
CA PRO A 752 10.17 10.09 -32.26
C PRO A 752 9.46 9.95 -30.91
N ASP A 753 8.21 10.38 -30.81
CA ASP A 753 7.44 10.39 -29.56
C ASP A 753 6.24 9.44 -29.60
N GLY A 754 6.03 8.74 -30.72
CA GLY A 754 4.94 7.79 -30.91
C GLY A 754 3.56 8.45 -30.93
N VAL A 755 3.44 9.65 -31.52
CA VAL A 755 2.20 10.43 -31.54
C VAL A 755 1.21 9.85 -32.54
N LEU A 756 0.18 9.17 -32.06
CA LEU A 756 -0.81 8.51 -32.94
C LEU A 756 -2.19 9.16 -32.90
N TRP A 757 -2.57 9.91 -31.87
CA TRP A 757 -3.92 10.43 -31.70
C TRP A 757 -4.42 11.28 -32.90
N PRO A 758 -3.60 12.10 -33.62
CA PRO A 758 -4.08 12.85 -34.78
C PRO A 758 -4.61 11.96 -35.91
N PHE A 759 -3.91 10.83 -36.14
CA PHE A 759 -4.27 9.84 -37.14
C PHE A 759 -5.50 9.01 -36.77
N LEU A 760 -5.74 8.83 -35.46
CA LEU A 760 -6.92 8.13 -34.94
C LEU A 760 -8.15 9.06 -34.91
N TYR A 761 -7.94 10.34 -34.66
CA TYR A 761 -9.01 11.33 -34.66
C TYR A 761 -9.45 11.75 -36.06
N HIS A 762 -8.50 11.93 -37.00
CA HIS A 762 -8.78 12.19 -38.43
C HIS A 762 -8.28 11.00 -39.28
N PRO A 763 -9.04 9.90 -39.31
CA PRO A 763 -8.60 8.70 -40.02
C PRO A 763 -8.56 8.91 -41.53
N ALA A 764 -7.42 8.63 -42.14
CA ALA A 764 -7.21 8.70 -43.57
C ALA A 764 -6.61 7.38 -44.12
N PRO A 765 -7.27 6.20 -43.90
CA PRO A 765 -6.68 4.92 -44.23
C PRO A 765 -6.34 4.77 -45.70
N GLY A 766 -7.20 5.25 -46.59
CA GLY A 766 -6.95 5.19 -48.04
C GLY A 766 -5.73 6.01 -48.47
N LEU A 767 -5.47 7.16 -47.87
CA LEU A 767 -4.26 7.95 -48.13
C LEU A 767 -3.01 7.22 -47.64
N MET A 768 -3.06 6.63 -46.44
CA MET A 768 -1.97 5.86 -45.84
C MET A 768 -1.66 4.59 -46.66
N GLU A 769 -2.67 3.82 -47.09
CA GLU A 769 -2.50 2.64 -47.91
C GLU A 769 -1.87 2.96 -49.27
N ARG A 770 -2.23 4.10 -49.86
CA ARG A 770 -1.57 4.57 -51.09
C ARG A 770 -0.13 4.98 -50.86
N HIS A 771 0.16 5.55 -49.71
CA HIS A 771 1.51 5.96 -49.32
C HIS A 771 2.44 4.76 -49.09
N THR A 772 1.96 3.65 -48.53
CA THR A 772 2.77 2.42 -48.35
C THR A 772 3.22 1.77 -49.64
N ARG A 773 2.56 2.08 -50.78
CA ARG A 773 2.99 1.61 -52.10
C ARG A 773 4.23 2.35 -52.62
N ARG A 774 4.67 3.40 -51.93
CA ARG A 774 5.89 4.17 -52.23
C ARG A 774 6.95 3.86 -51.17
N PRO A 775 8.24 4.01 -51.47
CA PRO A 775 9.25 3.90 -50.46
C PRO A 775 9.03 4.96 -49.36
N THR A 776 8.83 4.54 -48.15
CA THR A 776 8.75 5.42 -46.94
C THR A 776 9.68 4.90 -45.85
N SER A 777 10.31 5.85 -45.15
CA SER A 777 11.12 5.53 -43.96
C SER A 777 10.25 5.15 -42.74
N HIS A 778 8.95 5.45 -42.79
CA HIS A 778 8.00 5.30 -41.65
C HIS A 778 7.03 4.12 -41.84
N ALA A 779 7.39 3.09 -42.61
CA ALA A 779 6.52 1.96 -42.95
C ALA A 779 5.99 1.21 -41.69
N VAL A 780 6.79 1.13 -40.62
CA VAL A 780 6.38 0.49 -39.38
C VAL A 780 5.29 1.29 -38.68
N LEU A 781 5.45 2.63 -38.60
CA LEU A 781 4.49 3.53 -37.98
C LEU A 781 3.16 3.52 -38.78
N VAL A 782 3.21 3.55 -40.11
CA VAL A 782 2.01 3.48 -40.94
C VAL A 782 1.28 2.16 -40.76
N SER A 783 2.01 1.03 -40.66
CA SER A 783 1.40 -0.28 -40.38
C SER A 783 0.70 -0.28 -39.01
N GLU A 784 1.35 0.26 -37.99
CA GLU A 784 0.77 0.37 -36.63
C GLU A 784 -0.52 1.21 -36.63
N ILE A 785 -0.53 2.37 -37.32
CA ILE A 785 -1.72 3.21 -37.43
C ILE A 785 -2.84 2.45 -38.17
N LEU A 786 -2.54 1.80 -39.29
CA LEU A 786 -3.53 1.03 -40.06
C LEU A 786 -4.08 -0.16 -39.27
N ASP A 787 -3.26 -0.83 -38.49
CA ASP A 787 -3.68 -1.95 -37.61
C ASP A 787 -4.67 -1.48 -36.53
N ILE A 788 -4.45 -0.29 -35.94
CA ILE A 788 -5.37 0.31 -34.97
C ILE A 788 -6.69 0.76 -35.65
N LEU A 789 -6.61 1.28 -36.85
CA LEU A 789 -7.78 1.76 -37.61
C LEU A 789 -8.57 0.63 -38.31
N ALA A 790 -7.99 -0.60 -38.39
CA ALA A 790 -8.69 -1.72 -39.02
C ALA A 790 -9.97 -2.07 -38.24
N PRO A 791 -11.13 -2.19 -38.92
CA PRO A 791 -12.36 -2.57 -38.26
C PRO A 791 -12.17 -3.96 -37.65
N VAL A 792 -12.46 -4.12 -36.36
CA VAL A 792 -12.54 -5.44 -35.71
C VAL A 792 -13.61 -6.24 -36.47
N GLY A 793 -13.19 -7.25 -37.26
CA GLY A 793 -14.08 -8.05 -38.07
C GLY A 793 -15.24 -8.65 -37.26
N PRO A 794 -16.42 -8.88 -37.83
CA PRO A 794 -17.57 -9.41 -37.14
C PRO A 794 -17.42 -10.90 -36.89
N GLY A 795 -16.60 -11.23 -35.88
CA GLY A 795 -16.28 -12.59 -35.50
C GLY A 795 -15.88 -12.68 -34.03
N GLY A 796 -16.83 -12.42 -33.16
CA GLY A 796 -16.54 -12.62 -31.71
C GLY A 796 -17.40 -11.82 -30.72
N HIS A 797 -18.68 -11.59 -31.02
CA HIS A 797 -19.62 -11.21 -29.97
C HIS A 797 -20.76 -12.24 -29.89
N GLY A 798 -20.52 -13.25 -29.09
CA GLY A 798 -21.55 -14.10 -28.53
C GLY A 798 -22.08 -13.50 -27.23
N GLY A 799 -23.32 -12.99 -27.27
CA GLY A 799 -24.33 -13.11 -26.26
C GLY A 799 -24.15 -12.50 -24.88
N ALA A 800 -24.72 -11.30 -24.73
CA ALA A 800 -25.75 -10.94 -23.77
C ALA A 800 -25.78 -11.63 -22.39
N GLY A 801 -25.81 -10.84 -21.37
CA GLY A 801 -26.23 -11.23 -20.03
C GLY A 801 -25.56 -10.40 -18.96
N SER A 802 -26.10 -9.23 -18.68
CA SER A 802 -25.78 -8.51 -17.43
C SER A 802 -26.24 -9.35 -16.25
N PRO A 803 -25.39 -9.64 -15.30
CA PRO A 803 -25.83 -9.97 -13.94
C PRO A 803 -25.73 -8.75 -13.02
N PRO A 804 -26.49 -8.72 -11.93
CA PRO A 804 -26.72 -7.53 -11.14
C PRO A 804 -25.53 -7.15 -10.27
N VAL A 805 -25.44 -5.85 -10.06
CA VAL A 805 -24.49 -5.19 -9.13
C VAL A 805 -24.66 -5.74 -7.72
N SER A 806 -23.64 -6.44 -7.23
CA SER A 806 -23.47 -6.68 -5.79
C SER A 806 -22.38 -5.75 -5.28
N ARG A 807 -22.77 -4.85 -4.39
CA ARG A 807 -21.86 -4.08 -3.54
C ARG A 807 -21.19 -5.05 -2.54
N GLY A 808 -19.89 -5.03 -2.43
CA GLY A 808 -19.22 -5.63 -1.28
C GLY A 808 -17.78 -6.08 -1.58
N GLY A 809 -16.84 -5.50 -0.88
CA GLY A 809 -15.54 -6.11 -0.60
C GLY A 809 -14.37 -5.57 -1.39
N LEU A 810 -13.57 -4.73 -0.74
CA LEU A 810 -12.18 -4.44 -1.09
C LEU A 810 -11.36 -5.75 -1.06
N GLY A 811 -11.40 -6.48 -2.17
CA GLY A 811 -10.49 -7.57 -2.44
C GLY A 811 -9.28 -7.02 -3.18
N ARG A 812 -8.10 -7.34 -2.70
CA ARG A 812 -6.83 -7.18 -3.42
C ARG A 812 -7.05 -7.59 -4.87
N ILE A 813 -6.91 -6.64 -5.78
CA ILE A 813 -6.80 -6.95 -7.21
C ILE A 813 -5.39 -7.50 -7.38
N ALA A 814 -5.28 -8.84 -7.42
CA ALA A 814 -4.11 -9.48 -8.00
C ALA A 814 -4.01 -9.01 -9.46
N PRO A 815 -2.81 -8.72 -9.98
CA PRO A 815 -2.65 -8.44 -11.39
C PRO A 815 -3.21 -9.64 -12.19
N PRO A 816 -3.81 -9.42 -13.38
CA PRO A 816 -4.36 -10.50 -14.17
C PRO A 816 -3.25 -11.54 -14.41
N GLU A 817 -3.53 -12.79 -14.11
CA GLU A 817 -2.66 -13.90 -14.45
C GLU A 817 -2.43 -13.86 -15.95
N LYS A 818 -1.24 -13.42 -16.35
CA LYS A 818 -0.79 -13.44 -17.73
C LYS A 818 -0.40 -14.89 -18.06
N THR A 819 -1.36 -15.68 -18.46
CA THR A 819 -1.11 -16.98 -19.09
C THR A 819 -0.61 -16.73 -20.50
N LEU A 820 0.44 -17.45 -20.90
CA LEU A 820 0.87 -17.52 -22.29
C LEU A 820 -0.29 -18.02 -23.16
N HIS A 821 -0.57 -17.34 -24.26
CA HIS A 821 -1.58 -17.79 -25.23
C HIS A 821 -1.22 -19.14 -25.85
N GLU A 822 0.06 -19.48 -25.87
CA GLU A 822 0.59 -20.76 -26.38
C GLU A 822 1.76 -21.18 -25.49
N PRO A 823 1.79 -22.46 -24.99
CA PRO A 823 2.87 -22.91 -24.13
C PRO A 823 4.20 -22.97 -24.88
N LEU A 824 5.28 -22.69 -24.17
CA LEU A 824 6.63 -22.85 -24.74
C LEU A 824 6.96 -24.34 -24.93
N SER A 825 7.56 -24.65 -26.06
CA SER A 825 8.13 -26.00 -26.28
C SER A 825 9.38 -26.21 -25.41
N ASP A 826 9.78 -27.47 -25.20
CA ASP A 826 11.00 -27.83 -24.45
C ASP A 826 12.25 -27.16 -25.02
N SER A 827 12.36 -27.04 -26.33
CA SER A 827 13.45 -26.38 -27.02
C SER A 827 13.47 -24.88 -26.81
N GLU A 828 12.30 -24.23 -26.82
CA GLU A 828 12.13 -22.80 -26.53
C GLU A 828 12.43 -22.53 -25.07
N THR A 829 12.00 -23.39 -24.15
CA THR A 829 12.29 -23.31 -22.71
C THR A 829 13.79 -23.43 -22.42
N ARG A 830 14.48 -24.34 -23.16
CA ARG A 830 15.95 -24.46 -23.04
C ARG A 830 16.65 -23.19 -23.52
N VAL A 831 16.26 -22.61 -24.65
CA VAL A 831 16.82 -21.35 -25.15
C VAL A 831 16.49 -20.19 -24.20
N LEU A 832 15.28 -20.13 -23.63
CA LEU A 832 14.86 -19.12 -22.67
C LEU A 832 15.78 -19.05 -21.45
N ARG A 833 16.22 -20.18 -20.91
CA ARG A 833 17.11 -20.24 -19.74
C ARG A 833 18.47 -19.57 -19.96
N TYR A 834 18.92 -19.51 -21.22
CA TYR A 834 20.19 -18.86 -21.59
C TYR A 834 20.03 -17.39 -22.01
N LEU A 835 18.81 -16.90 -22.21
CA LEU A 835 18.59 -15.50 -22.57
C LEU A 835 19.04 -14.48 -21.51
N PRO A 836 19.03 -14.75 -20.19
CA PRO A 836 19.59 -13.83 -19.19
C PRO A 836 21.12 -13.69 -19.24
N THR A 837 21.82 -14.58 -19.95
CA THR A 837 23.30 -14.53 -20.11
C THR A 837 23.68 -13.55 -21.21
N ASN A 838 24.97 -13.19 -21.33
CA ASN A 838 25.46 -12.32 -22.41
C ASN A 838 25.84 -13.08 -23.69
N LEU A 839 25.50 -14.39 -23.80
CA LEU A 839 25.86 -15.22 -24.96
C LEU A 839 25.12 -14.79 -26.22
N SER A 840 25.83 -14.62 -27.30
CA SER A 840 25.28 -14.38 -28.64
C SER A 840 24.60 -15.63 -29.25
N ALA A 841 23.81 -15.49 -30.31
CA ALA A 841 23.15 -16.62 -30.96
C ALA A 841 24.14 -17.73 -31.47
N PRO A 842 25.32 -17.38 -31.99
CA PRO A 842 26.33 -18.39 -32.30
C PRO A 842 26.88 -19.13 -31.07
N GLU A 843 27.13 -18.46 -29.98
CA GLU A 843 27.60 -19.06 -28.73
C GLU A 843 26.54 -19.96 -28.10
N LEU A 844 25.26 -19.50 -28.10
CA LEU A 844 24.12 -20.36 -27.71
C LEU A 844 23.98 -21.61 -28.56
N ALA A 845 24.28 -21.50 -29.84
CA ALA A 845 24.28 -22.68 -30.77
C ALA A 845 25.35 -23.69 -30.37
N GLY A 846 26.54 -23.20 -29.95
CA GLY A 846 27.60 -24.06 -29.43
C GLY A 846 27.23 -24.77 -28.13
N GLU A 847 26.69 -24.00 -27.14
CA GLU A 847 26.28 -24.53 -25.83
C GLU A 847 25.14 -25.54 -25.91
N LEU A 848 24.18 -25.31 -26.81
CA LEU A 848 23.02 -26.19 -26.96
C LEU A 848 23.18 -27.28 -28.01
N HIS A 849 24.35 -27.33 -28.67
CA HIS A 849 24.66 -28.26 -29.76
C HIS A 849 23.63 -28.22 -30.91
N LEU A 850 23.23 -27.00 -31.30
CA LEU A 850 22.27 -26.74 -32.37
C LEU A 850 22.86 -25.84 -33.45
N SER A 851 22.22 -25.77 -34.62
CA SER A 851 22.62 -24.81 -35.63
C SER A 851 22.26 -23.37 -35.24
N VAL A 852 23.05 -22.38 -35.67
CA VAL A 852 22.76 -20.95 -35.45
C VAL A 852 21.41 -20.55 -35.99
N ASN A 853 21.01 -21.14 -37.13
CA ASN A 853 19.69 -20.92 -37.73
C ASN A 853 18.55 -21.48 -36.85
N THR A 854 18.76 -22.64 -36.24
CA THR A 854 17.81 -23.27 -35.31
C THR A 854 17.61 -22.37 -34.06
N ILE A 855 18.71 -21.87 -33.49
CA ILE A 855 18.65 -20.95 -32.35
C ILE A 855 17.89 -19.66 -32.71
N ARG A 856 18.20 -19.06 -33.86
CA ARG A 856 17.48 -17.84 -34.29
C ARG A 856 15.98 -18.08 -34.50
N THR A 857 15.61 -19.25 -35.01
CA THR A 857 14.21 -19.64 -35.18
C THR A 857 13.51 -19.82 -33.82
N HIS A 858 14.16 -20.54 -32.87
CA HIS A 858 13.62 -20.66 -31.52
C HIS A 858 13.50 -19.31 -30.81
N MET A 859 14.50 -18.44 -30.91
CA MET A 859 14.43 -17.08 -30.35
C MET A 859 13.29 -16.26 -30.95
N ARG A 860 13.05 -16.33 -32.24
CA ARG A 860 11.95 -15.62 -32.90
C ARG A 860 10.57 -16.12 -32.42
N HIS A 861 10.36 -17.45 -32.38
CA HIS A 861 9.11 -18.02 -31.85
C HIS A 861 8.91 -17.72 -30.37
N LEU A 862 9.99 -17.76 -29.61
CA LEU A 862 9.98 -17.43 -28.17
C LEU A 862 9.61 -15.96 -27.94
N TYR A 863 10.18 -15.05 -28.74
CA TYR A 863 9.82 -13.61 -28.65
C TYR A 863 8.36 -13.40 -29.04
N GLN A 864 7.87 -14.05 -30.07
CA GLN A 864 6.48 -13.98 -30.50
C GLN A 864 5.52 -14.49 -29.40
N LYS A 865 5.81 -15.64 -28.77
CA LYS A 865 5.00 -16.23 -27.71
C LYS A 865 5.03 -15.42 -26.42
N LEU A 866 6.15 -14.77 -26.12
CA LEU A 866 6.30 -13.87 -24.97
C LEU A 866 5.77 -12.46 -25.25
N GLY A 867 5.41 -12.12 -26.50
CA GLY A 867 5.04 -10.77 -26.88
C GLY A 867 6.19 -9.78 -26.70
N ALA A 868 7.43 -10.21 -27.03
CA ALA A 868 8.65 -9.42 -26.84
C ALA A 868 9.36 -9.20 -28.18
N HIS A 869 9.96 -8.04 -28.37
CA HIS A 869 10.69 -7.70 -29.60
C HIS A 869 12.21 -7.69 -29.41
N ARG A 870 12.68 -7.69 -28.17
CA ARG A 870 14.10 -7.63 -27.80
C ARG A 870 14.44 -8.65 -26.71
N ARG A 871 15.71 -9.07 -26.68
CA ARG A 871 16.21 -10.06 -25.70
C ARG A 871 15.94 -9.66 -24.24
N ALA A 872 16.20 -8.43 -23.87
CA ALA A 872 15.96 -7.91 -22.52
C ALA A 872 14.47 -8.00 -22.16
N GLU A 873 13.60 -7.56 -23.05
CA GLU A 873 12.16 -7.59 -22.90
C GLU A 873 11.63 -9.03 -22.76
N ALA A 874 12.14 -9.98 -23.56
CA ALA A 874 11.79 -11.40 -23.43
C ALA A 874 12.20 -11.97 -22.06
N VAL A 875 13.34 -11.57 -21.53
CA VAL A 875 13.82 -11.97 -20.20
C VAL A 875 12.92 -11.40 -19.10
N ASP A 876 12.59 -10.10 -19.18
CA ASP A 876 11.74 -9.45 -18.18
C ASP A 876 10.31 -10.00 -18.22
N ARG A 877 9.78 -10.25 -19.41
CA ARG A 877 8.46 -10.87 -19.59
C ARG A 877 8.42 -12.30 -19.05
N ALA A 878 9.45 -13.09 -19.32
CA ALA A 878 9.56 -14.45 -18.81
C ALA A 878 9.68 -14.47 -17.26
N ARG A 879 10.35 -13.48 -16.67
CA ARG A 879 10.38 -13.31 -15.21
C ARG A 879 9.01 -12.94 -14.63
N SER A 880 8.30 -12.03 -15.26
CA SER A 880 6.96 -11.63 -14.84
C SER A 880 5.92 -12.75 -14.96
N LEU A 881 6.18 -13.74 -15.80
CA LEU A 881 5.38 -14.96 -15.99
C LEU A 881 5.86 -16.14 -15.12
N GLY A 882 6.88 -15.95 -14.29
CA GLY A 882 7.44 -17.02 -13.45
C GLY A 882 8.21 -18.12 -14.22
N LEU A 883 8.53 -17.90 -15.49
CA LEU A 883 9.27 -18.84 -16.34
C LEU A 883 10.79 -18.78 -16.14
N LEU A 884 11.28 -17.70 -15.53
CA LEU A 884 12.66 -17.49 -15.11
C LEU A 884 12.71 -17.02 -13.65
N ALA A 885 13.77 -17.40 -12.94
CA ALA A 885 14.02 -16.93 -11.58
C ALA A 885 14.16 -15.39 -11.53
N PRO A 886 13.68 -14.73 -10.45
CA PRO A 886 13.89 -13.30 -10.26
C PRO A 886 15.37 -12.96 -10.25
N SER A 887 15.76 -11.79 -10.78
CA SER A 887 17.16 -11.32 -10.72
C SER A 887 17.63 -11.24 -9.27
N PRO A 888 18.83 -11.73 -8.92
CA PRO A 888 19.41 -11.41 -7.63
C PRO A 888 19.59 -9.89 -7.55
N ARG A 889 19.05 -9.27 -6.49
CA ARG A 889 19.31 -7.86 -6.20
C ARG A 889 20.82 -7.67 -6.07
N ARG A 890 21.42 -6.84 -6.90
CA ARG A 890 22.78 -6.35 -6.63
C ARG A 890 22.74 -5.56 -5.31
N PRO A 891 23.72 -5.75 -4.43
CA PRO A 891 23.81 -5.07 -3.14
C PRO A 891 23.90 -3.54 -3.28
#